data_ef764c428daafe06c25fb602508d0b87
#
_entry.id   ef764c428daafe06c25fb602508d0b87
#
_cell.length_a   1.000
_cell.length_b   1.000
_cell.length_c   1.000
_cell.angle_alpha   90.00
_cell.angle_beta   90.00
_cell.angle_gamma   90.00
#
_symmetry.space_group_name_H-M   'P 1'
#
loop_
_entity.id
_entity.type
_entity.pdbx_description
1 polymer ?
#
loop_
_entity_poly.entity_id
_entity_poly.type
_entity_poly.pdbx_seq_one_letter_code
_entity_poly.pdbx_strand_id
1 'polypeptide(L)'
;MSWRRLWFRRALRRWRIVSGYVVAFATAVLLFYFFETVGRSFQQDISGYFGGFLVGVLRVFQGIVLLSACWMVVFFHQLVLERERPALGLLWTLGLSPTGRLFLVLSESLFLGIWGLVIGLAAGVILEPAFLLAMTVALDLPTRLPYRPNTNAILLTVGIFLALALLEGLVNGIRLMRRWPRLLFVRREPRHPGRPSLVASVAGVALMAAAYLLAVTVHPWAFEQQARAFAEGRSPLPSQLVWLVLVPVLLLLTLVGSWLILRESFRGAVAVARRTPVVSARLLVSGSEIAWRVREHALGTAVLAGLLAFAALGGTALATAQLQFLRSAIEDQPSIIEIRATDPSSTATARETARQLAAFLEREGFGPVEAYEFEVVPGFVRPVAGTEPVLERPPTAWLPPGAVPALIVERDAYEELRRTIVRFHPELDALLPSVPPLAPDQAFLVLQGTNRWDPSGLLDAPWLVAGDRVELVALPMRQLLTGEAVSELAQAIDRAPQQQALITGYDTYRGLIVSRGFGIFPFSLVIVVDSETFAALQRPRDGMLDPGAGSLLVTSLFYDDWQASASKLEDWVHTPGNVEGDVTVSPLPTIYRQERQNTAALLFLLGAVAVLFLVAYGATMSFRILEASWDDVRRARLLLRLGAAPALVRSLFRWEIVFLFLAPLGLAALHSLVAVVDWGRTMAVGTVLRFHPLWTPLIVWTSILALSLVVVGCWITALGQSTVREVMRRAASEREPE
;
A
#
# COMPACT_ATOMS: atom_id res chain seq x y z
N MET A 1 20.14 46.35 -26.78
CA MET A 1 20.37 45.38 -25.66
C MET A 1 19.79 44.04 -26.08
N SER A 2 20.58 42.94 -26.19
CA SER A 2 20.06 41.69 -26.68
C SER A 2 19.03 41.08 -25.70
N TRP A 3 17.92 40.62 -26.18
CA TRP A 3 16.83 39.97 -25.43
C TRP A 3 17.36 38.90 -24.44
N ARG A 4 18.44 38.20 -24.84
CA ARG A 4 19.11 37.16 -24.02
C ARG A 4 19.72 37.72 -22.73
N ARG A 5 20.37 38.92 -22.75
CA ARG A 5 20.96 39.54 -21.55
C ARG A 5 19.92 40.08 -20.58
N LEU A 6 18.83 40.65 -21.07
CA LEU A 6 17.70 41.09 -20.27
C LEU A 6 17.05 39.92 -19.53
N TRP A 7 16.89 38.84 -20.22
CA TRP A 7 16.25 37.62 -19.74
C TRP A 7 17.08 36.92 -18.65
N PHE A 8 18.38 36.75 -18.89
CA PHE A 8 19.29 36.10 -17.93
C PHE A 8 19.44 36.92 -16.62
N ARG A 9 19.58 38.26 -16.71
CA ARG A 9 19.59 39.14 -15.53
C ARG A 9 18.27 39.12 -14.76
N ARG A 10 17.16 38.97 -15.44
CA ARG A 10 15.82 38.83 -14.84
C ARG A 10 15.70 37.52 -14.08
N ALA A 11 16.11 36.41 -14.64
CA ALA A 11 16.11 35.09 -14.00
C ALA A 11 17.00 35.03 -12.76
N LEU A 12 18.23 35.57 -12.83
CA LEU A 12 19.16 35.63 -11.69
C LEU A 12 18.66 36.49 -10.53
N ARG A 13 18.04 37.64 -10.81
CA ARG A 13 17.42 38.48 -9.75
C ARG A 13 16.27 37.79 -9.02
N ARG A 14 15.68 36.78 -9.62
CA ARG A 14 14.47 36.12 -9.13
C ARG A 14 14.72 34.71 -8.60
N TRP A 15 15.96 34.29 -8.54
CA TRP A 15 16.35 32.95 -8.12
C TRP A 15 15.64 32.47 -6.85
N ARG A 16 15.48 33.33 -5.85
CA ARG A 16 14.76 33.00 -4.59
C ARG A 16 13.28 32.61 -4.78
N ILE A 17 12.67 33.09 -5.86
CA ILE A 17 11.25 32.83 -6.16
C ILE A 17 11.12 31.55 -6.98
N VAL A 18 12.05 31.37 -7.90
CA VAL A 18 12.05 30.29 -8.88
C VAL A 18 12.67 29.02 -8.29
N SER A 19 13.51 29.14 -7.26
CA SER A 19 14.20 28.00 -6.64
C SER A 19 13.24 26.92 -6.14
N GLY A 20 12.08 27.29 -5.58
CA GLY A 20 11.07 26.32 -5.14
C GLY A 20 10.52 25.45 -6.30
N TYR A 21 10.27 26.07 -7.45
CA TYR A 21 9.88 25.36 -8.66
C TYR A 21 10.98 24.41 -9.13
N VAL A 22 12.22 24.92 -9.26
CA VAL A 22 13.35 24.12 -9.74
C VAL A 22 13.62 22.93 -8.81
N VAL A 23 13.57 23.12 -7.49
CA VAL A 23 13.76 22.03 -6.50
C VAL A 23 12.67 21.00 -6.63
N ALA A 24 11.41 21.41 -6.70
CA ALA A 24 10.29 20.49 -6.80
C ALA A 24 10.31 19.70 -8.12
N PHE A 25 10.61 20.38 -9.24
CA PHE A 25 10.77 19.76 -10.55
C PHE A 25 11.96 18.78 -10.56
N ALA A 26 13.11 19.20 -10.02
CA ALA A 26 14.31 18.36 -9.92
C ALA A 26 14.08 17.10 -9.07
N THR A 27 13.31 17.21 -7.97
CA THR A 27 12.95 16.06 -7.15
C THR A 27 12.06 15.06 -7.91
N ALA A 28 11.12 15.55 -8.69
CA ALA A 28 10.28 14.69 -9.54
C ALA A 28 11.10 13.98 -10.64
N VAL A 29 12.02 14.69 -11.29
CA VAL A 29 12.97 14.13 -12.27
C VAL A 29 13.83 13.03 -11.63
N LEU A 30 14.41 13.30 -10.48
CA LEU A 30 15.26 12.40 -9.72
C LEU A 30 14.53 11.09 -9.40
N LEU A 31 13.31 11.17 -8.84
CA LEU A 31 12.55 9.99 -8.45
C LEU A 31 12.05 9.20 -9.68
N PHE A 32 11.63 9.89 -10.72
CA PHE A 32 11.24 9.22 -11.96
C PHE A 32 12.42 8.45 -12.56
N TYR A 33 13.58 9.08 -12.60
CA TYR A 33 14.83 8.45 -13.07
C TYR A 33 15.19 7.22 -12.21
N PHE A 34 15.11 7.32 -10.88
CA PHE A 34 15.37 6.19 -9.99
C PHE A 34 14.44 5.00 -10.27
N PHE A 35 13.14 5.26 -10.38
CA PHE A 35 12.19 4.19 -10.62
C PHE A 35 12.36 3.55 -12.01
N GLU A 36 12.73 4.34 -13.01
CA GLU A 36 13.02 3.80 -14.34
C GLU A 36 14.28 2.94 -14.36
N THR A 37 15.37 3.40 -13.73
CA THR A 37 16.61 2.65 -13.65
C THR A 37 16.43 1.35 -12.88
N VAL A 38 15.81 1.42 -11.70
CA VAL A 38 15.53 0.25 -10.86
C VAL A 38 14.64 -0.74 -11.60
N GLY A 39 13.56 -0.26 -12.24
CA GLY A 39 12.66 -1.13 -13.01
C GLY A 39 13.37 -1.91 -14.12
N ARG A 40 14.35 -1.29 -14.78
CA ARG A 40 15.17 -1.96 -15.81
C ARG A 40 16.17 -2.93 -15.22
N SER A 41 16.82 -2.58 -14.10
CA SER A 41 17.72 -3.50 -13.40
C SER A 41 16.99 -4.76 -12.95
N PHE A 42 15.76 -4.61 -12.40
CA PHE A 42 14.96 -5.77 -12.01
C PHE A 42 14.53 -6.64 -13.19
N GLN A 43 14.24 -6.04 -14.34
CA GLN A 43 13.92 -6.82 -15.55
C GLN A 43 15.11 -7.62 -16.09
N GLN A 44 16.34 -7.16 -15.88
CA GLN A 44 17.54 -7.78 -16.40
C GLN A 44 18.17 -8.78 -15.44
N ASP A 45 18.18 -8.45 -14.15
CA ASP A 45 18.99 -9.15 -13.14
C ASP A 45 18.17 -10.07 -12.22
N ILE A 46 16.84 -9.89 -12.15
CA ILE A 46 15.95 -10.69 -11.31
C ILE A 46 14.87 -11.32 -12.19
N SER A 47 15.05 -12.61 -12.49
CA SER A 47 14.07 -13.42 -13.21
C SER A 47 13.02 -13.96 -12.24
N GLY A 48 11.77 -14.10 -12.71
CA GLY A 48 10.70 -14.76 -11.98
C GLY A 48 9.53 -13.83 -11.59
N TYR A 49 8.59 -14.39 -10.81
CA TYR A 49 7.35 -13.72 -10.41
C TYR A 49 7.60 -12.42 -9.62
N PHE A 50 8.59 -12.44 -8.72
CA PHE A 50 8.96 -11.28 -7.89
C PHE A 50 9.43 -10.09 -8.73
N GLY A 51 10.32 -10.32 -9.70
CA GLY A 51 10.80 -9.26 -10.60
C GLY A 51 9.65 -8.63 -11.41
N GLY A 52 8.77 -9.45 -11.95
CA GLY A 52 7.59 -8.98 -12.70
C GLY A 52 6.61 -8.16 -11.86
N PHE A 53 6.31 -8.62 -10.66
CA PHE A 53 5.46 -7.90 -9.70
C PHE A 53 6.06 -6.52 -9.35
N LEU A 54 7.33 -6.47 -8.99
CA LEU A 54 8.00 -5.25 -8.59
C LEU A 54 8.07 -4.22 -9.73
N VAL A 55 8.35 -4.68 -10.96
CA VAL A 55 8.31 -3.81 -12.15
C VAL A 55 6.90 -3.22 -12.35
N GLY A 56 5.85 -4.01 -12.20
CA GLY A 56 4.47 -3.53 -12.28
C GLY A 56 4.19 -2.42 -11.26
N VAL A 57 4.60 -2.63 -10.02
CA VAL A 57 4.47 -1.66 -8.94
C VAL A 57 5.25 -0.38 -9.24
N LEU A 58 6.51 -0.50 -9.69
CA LEU A 58 7.33 0.65 -10.07
C LEU A 58 6.67 1.50 -11.15
N ARG A 59 6.02 0.89 -12.14
CA ARG A 59 5.28 1.62 -13.19
C ARG A 59 4.10 2.43 -12.63
N VAL A 60 3.38 1.88 -11.66
CA VAL A 60 2.30 2.61 -10.97
C VAL A 60 2.87 3.82 -10.22
N PHE A 61 3.95 3.64 -9.47
CA PHE A 61 4.61 4.74 -8.74
C PHE A 61 5.21 5.78 -9.69
N GLN A 62 5.78 5.40 -10.82
CA GLN A 62 6.20 6.33 -11.87
C GLN A 62 5.04 7.19 -12.38
N GLY A 63 3.88 6.57 -12.62
CA GLY A 63 2.66 7.29 -13.01
C GLY A 63 2.24 8.33 -11.97
N ILE A 64 2.28 7.98 -10.69
CA ILE A 64 1.97 8.90 -9.57
C ILE A 64 2.97 10.06 -9.51
N VAL A 65 4.26 9.79 -9.65
CA VAL A 65 5.31 10.83 -9.68
C VAL A 65 5.09 11.77 -10.86
N LEU A 66 4.81 11.23 -12.05
CA LEU A 66 4.58 12.03 -13.25
C LEU A 66 3.33 12.91 -13.12
N LEU A 67 2.23 12.36 -12.62
CA LEU A 67 1.00 13.10 -12.38
C LEU A 67 1.22 14.24 -11.36
N SER A 68 1.94 13.95 -10.29
CA SER A 68 2.31 14.92 -9.27
C SER A 68 3.21 16.01 -9.84
N ALA A 69 4.18 15.65 -10.66
CA ALA A 69 5.05 16.58 -11.38
C ALA A 69 4.25 17.50 -12.30
N CYS A 70 3.34 16.95 -13.12
CA CYS A 70 2.44 17.74 -13.96
C CYS A 70 1.66 18.78 -13.17
N TRP A 71 1.05 18.35 -12.07
CA TRP A 71 0.31 19.26 -11.21
C TRP A 71 1.18 20.35 -10.60
N MET A 72 2.35 19.98 -10.06
CA MET A 72 3.30 20.92 -9.46
C MET A 72 3.79 21.95 -10.47
N VAL A 73 4.20 21.52 -11.65
CA VAL A 73 4.71 22.37 -12.72
C VAL A 73 3.66 23.41 -13.11
N VAL A 74 2.42 22.97 -13.37
CA VAL A 74 1.32 23.88 -13.72
C VAL A 74 1.02 24.85 -12.58
N PHE A 75 1.01 24.38 -11.35
CA PHE A 75 0.72 25.19 -10.17
C PHE A 75 1.79 26.26 -9.93
N PHE A 76 3.05 25.88 -9.90
CA PHE A 76 4.16 26.82 -9.66
C PHE A 76 4.30 27.87 -10.76
N HIS A 77 4.15 27.46 -12.01
CA HIS A 77 4.25 28.42 -13.12
C HIS A 77 3.09 29.41 -13.11
N GLN A 78 1.88 28.99 -12.76
CA GLN A 78 0.76 29.91 -12.57
C GLN A 78 1.07 30.96 -11.50
N LEU A 79 1.70 30.56 -10.38
CA LEU A 79 2.11 31.49 -9.34
C LEU A 79 3.16 32.50 -9.84
N VAL A 80 4.15 32.03 -10.61
CA VAL A 80 5.16 32.90 -11.23
C VAL A 80 4.52 33.90 -12.19
N LEU A 81 3.63 33.43 -13.06
CA LEU A 81 2.92 34.28 -14.03
C LEU A 81 2.00 35.32 -13.34
N GLU A 82 1.33 34.98 -12.26
CA GLU A 82 0.48 35.91 -11.52
C GLU A 82 1.28 37.10 -10.96
N ARG A 83 2.48 36.82 -10.47
CA ARG A 83 3.38 37.84 -9.97
C ARG A 83 3.91 38.76 -11.08
N GLU A 84 4.07 38.23 -12.29
CA GLU A 84 4.63 38.97 -13.41
C GLU A 84 3.59 39.74 -14.23
N ARG A 85 2.31 39.61 -13.88
CA ARG A 85 1.21 40.29 -14.59
C ARG A 85 1.46 41.76 -14.86
N PRO A 86 1.93 42.61 -13.88
CA PRO A 86 2.18 44.01 -14.14
C PRO A 86 3.31 44.22 -15.14
N ALA A 87 4.39 43.45 -15.06
CA ALA A 87 5.52 43.56 -15.98
C ALA A 87 5.14 43.07 -17.40
N LEU A 88 4.35 42.03 -17.49
CA LEU A 88 3.81 41.54 -18.75
C LEU A 88 2.80 42.49 -19.35
N GLY A 89 2.01 43.19 -18.52
CA GLY A 89 1.12 44.25 -18.92
C GLY A 89 1.86 45.43 -19.50
N LEU A 90 2.95 45.88 -18.86
CA LEU A 90 3.82 46.92 -19.37
C LEU A 90 4.46 46.57 -20.72
N LEU A 91 4.97 45.31 -20.86
CA LEU A 91 5.51 44.85 -22.13
C LEU A 91 4.45 44.83 -23.24
N TRP A 92 3.20 44.54 -22.89
CA TRP A 92 2.10 44.59 -23.85
C TRP A 92 1.77 46.01 -24.30
N THR A 93 1.72 47.01 -23.38
CA THR A 93 1.52 48.40 -23.75
C THR A 93 2.67 48.96 -24.58
N LEU A 94 3.87 48.40 -24.41
CA LEU A 94 5.04 48.72 -25.24
C LEU A 94 5.04 47.98 -26.61
N GLY A 95 3.95 47.32 -26.99
CA GLY A 95 3.75 46.74 -28.34
C GLY A 95 4.16 45.28 -28.48
N LEU A 96 4.33 44.52 -27.38
CA LEU A 96 4.63 43.09 -27.47
C LEU A 96 3.46 42.33 -28.11
N SER A 97 3.72 41.69 -29.28
CA SER A 97 2.73 40.93 -30.03
C SER A 97 2.20 39.69 -29.22
N PRO A 98 1.00 39.15 -29.57
CA PRO A 98 0.48 37.95 -28.97
C PRO A 98 1.44 36.76 -29.05
N THR A 99 2.08 36.58 -30.19
CA THR A 99 3.09 35.54 -30.45
C THR A 99 4.37 35.77 -29.60
N GLY A 100 4.78 37.04 -29.44
CA GLY A 100 5.89 37.41 -28.58
C GLY A 100 5.63 37.04 -27.10
N ARG A 101 4.37 37.18 -26.63
CA ARG A 101 3.95 36.75 -25.29
C ARG A 101 4.01 35.23 -25.10
N LEU A 102 3.53 34.48 -26.09
CA LEU A 102 3.63 33.03 -26.11
C LEU A 102 5.09 32.59 -26.03
N PHE A 103 5.94 33.16 -26.89
CA PHE A 103 7.37 32.83 -26.93
C PHE A 103 8.08 33.17 -25.62
N LEU A 104 7.73 34.29 -24.98
CA LEU A 104 8.29 34.69 -23.71
C LEU A 104 7.98 33.66 -22.60
N VAL A 105 6.71 33.25 -22.46
CA VAL A 105 6.29 32.29 -21.46
C VAL A 105 6.89 30.92 -21.75
N LEU A 106 6.86 30.48 -23.01
CA LEU A 106 7.42 29.21 -23.44
C LEU A 106 8.94 29.12 -23.15
N SER A 107 9.68 30.21 -23.47
CA SER A 107 11.12 30.25 -23.21
C SER A 107 11.45 30.27 -21.71
N GLU A 108 10.61 30.88 -20.89
CA GLU A 108 10.77 30.88 -19.43
C GLU A 108 10.49 29.47 -18.84
N SER A 109 9.40 28.83 -19.24
CA SER A 109 9.06 27.47 -18.83
C SER A 109 10.16 26.48 -19.22
N LEU A 110 10.64 26.55 -20.46
CA LEU A 110 11.74 25.70 -20.93
C LEU A 110 13.02 25.92 -20.14
N PHE A 111 13.39 27.17 -19.88
CA PHE A 111 14.59 27.46 -19.13
C PHE A 111 14.54 26.88 -17.72
N LEU A 112 13.42 27.09 -17.02
CA LEU A 112 13.23 26.58 -15.67
C LEU A 112 13.15 25.05 -15.67
N GLY A 113 12.45 24.47 -16.64
CA GLY A 113 12.37 23.02 -16.84
C GLY A 113 13.74 22.40 -17.14
N ILE A 114 14.55 23.02 -18.00
CA ILE A 114 15.92 22.54 -18.30
C ILE A 114 16.80 22.58 -17.05
N TRP A 115 16.76 23.66 -16.26
CA TRP A 115 17.53 23.70 -15.00
C TRP A 115 17.08 22.65 -14.00
N GLY A 116 15.76 22.48 -13.82
CA GLY A 116 15.22 21.42 -12.97
C GLY A 116 15.60 20.01 -13.48
N LEU A 117 15.55 19.80 -14.80
CA LEU A 117 15.95 18.56 -15.43
C LEU A 117 17.44 18.26 -15.24
N VAL A 118 18.32 19.24 -15.49
CA VAL A 118 19.77 19.07 -15.33
C VAL A 118 20.13 18.78 -13.87
N ILE A 119 19.57 19.54 -12.94
CA ILE A 119 19.84 19.34 -11.49
C ILE A 119 19.27 18.01 -11.02
N GLY A 120 18.03 17.68 -11.40
CA GLY A 120 17.38 16.43 -10.99
C GLY A 120 18.07 15.20 -11.56
N LEU A 121 18.44 15.23 -12.84
CA LEU A 121 19.14 14.13 -13.49
C LEU A 121 20.58 13.97 -12.98
N ALA A 122 21.32 15.08 -12.80
CA ALA A 122 22.65 15.04 -12.21
C ALA A 122 22.63 14.46 -10.79
N ALA A 123 21.69 14.95 -9.96
CA ALA A 123 21.49 14.39 -8.63
C ALA A 123 21.06 12.92 -8.69
N GLY A 124 20.19 12.54 -9.65
CA GLY A 124 19.76 11.18 -9.88
C GLY A 124 20.93 10.23 -10.17
N VAL A 125 21.76 10.57 -11.16
CA VAL A 125 22.93 9.76 -11.53
C VAL A 125 23.95 9.67 -10.39
N ILE A 126 24.19 10.77 -9.65
CA ILE A 126 25.14 10.77 -8.53
C ILE A 126 24.63 9.94 -7.35
N LEU A 127 23.33 10.02 -7.06
CA LEU A 127 22.73 9.33 -5.91
C LEU A 127 22.24 7.92 -6.23
N GLU A 128 22.20 7.52 -7.51
CA GLU A 128 21.76 6.18 -7.94
C GLU A 128 22.48 5.04 -7.21
N PRO A 129 23.82 5.03 -7.05
CA PRO A 129 24.50 3.96 -6.32
C PRO A 129 24.04 3.85 -4.86
N ALA A 130 23.84 5.00 -4.20
CA ALA A 130 23.34 5.02 -2.82
C ALA A 130 21.90 4.55 -2.72
N PHE A 131 21.05 4.90 -3.71
CA PHE A 131 19.68 4.45 -3.79
C PHE A 131 19.59 2.92 -4.03
N LEU A 132 20.37 2.39 -4.96
CA LEU A 132 20.48 0.95 -5.23
C LEU A 132 21.00 0.20 -4.00
N LEU A 133 22.01 0.73 -3.30
CA LEU A 133 22.50 0.14 -2.07
C LEU A 133 21.44 0.14 -0.97
N ALA A 134 20.75 1.26 -0.77
CA ALA A 134 19.67 1.35 0.22
C ALA A 134 18.54 0.36 -0.11
N MET A 135 18.21 0.20 -1.39
CA MET A 135 17.23 -0.76 -1.86
C MET A 135 17.68 -2.20 -1.66
N THR A 136 18.95 -2.53 -1.99
CA THR A 136 19.52 -3.86 -1.77
C THR A 136 19.45 -4.26 -0.29
N VAL A 137 19.81 -3.33 0.61
CA VAL A 137 19.73 -3.57 2.07
C VAL A 137 18.26 -3.69 2.54
N ALA A 138 17.38 -2.81 2.07
CA ALA A 138 15.97 -2.83 2.46
C ALA A 138 15.25 -4.11 2.01
N LEU A 139 15.62 -4.65 0.84
CA LEU A 139 15.03 -5.84 0.25
C LEU A 139 15.75 -7.15 0.64
N ASP A 140 16.84 -7.04 1.38
CA ASP A 140 17.67 -8.21 1.73
C ASP A 140 18.04 -9.08 0.50
N LEU A 141 18.49 -8.41 -0.56
CA LEU A 141 18.86 -9.10 -1.80
C LEU A 141 20.20 -9.83 -1.63
N PRO A 142 20.34 -11.07 -2.14
CA PRO A 142 21.56 -11.86 -2.00
C PRO A 142 22.73 -11.27 -2.78
N THR A 143 22.43 -10.53 -3.84
CA THR A 143 23.42 -9.89 -4.71
C THR A 143 23.22 -8.39 -4.73
N ARG A 144 24.31 -7.64 -4.70
CA ARG A 144 24.25 -6.18 -4.91
C ARG A 144 23.81 -5.90 -6.34
N LEU A 145 22.76 -5.09 -6.50
CA LEU A 145 22.35 -4.62 -7.82
C LEU A 145 23.53 -3.88 -8.48
N PRO A 146 23.96 -4.29 -9.68
CA PRO A 146 25.11 -3.68 -10.33
C PRO A 146 24.76 -2.25 -10.75
N TYR A 147 25.62 -1.28 -10.41
CA TYR A 147 25.52 0.06 -10.94
C TYR A 147 25.87 0.07 -12.42
N ARG A 148 24.88 0.30 -13.27
CA ARG A 148 25.03 0.45 -14.72
C ARG A 148 24.22 1.67 -15.17
N PRO A 149 24.85 2.82 -15.45
CA PRO A 149 24.14 3.98 -15.97
C PRO A 149 23.32 3.60 -17.20
N ASN A 150 22.00 3.72 -17.11
CA ASN A 150 21.12 3.31 -18.19
C ASN A 150 20.78 4.49 -19.09
N THR A 151 21.46 4.58 -20.24
CA THR A 151 21.26 5.65 -21.24
C THR A 151 19.78 5.77 -21.67
N ASN A 152 19.08 4.65 -21.79
CA ASN A 152 17.66 4.66 -22.16
C ASN A 152 16.77 5.27 -21.06
N ALA A 153 17.10 5.04 -19.79
CA ALA A 153 16.41 5.68 -18.66
C ALA A 153 16.64 7.20 -18.67
N ILE A 154 17.87 7.63 -18.94
CA ILE A 154 18.22 9.04 -19.09
C ILE A 154 17.42 9.67 -20.23
N LEU A 155 17.46 9.07 -21.42
CA LEU A 155 16.77 9.61 -22.61
C LEU A 155 15.25 9.68 -22.41
N LEU A 156 14.66 8.65 -21.81
CA LEU A 156 13.22 8.63 -21.52
C LEU A 156 12.86 9.74 -20.51
N THR A 157 13.63 9.89 -19.44
CA THR A 157 13.43 10.94 -18.44
C THR A 157 13.54 12.32 -19.08
N VAL A 158 14.58 12.56 -19.88
CA VAL A 158 14.78 13.82 -20.60
C VAL A 158 13.60 14.10 -21.53
N GLY A 159 13.18 13.12 -22.33
CA GLY A 159 12.05 13.26 -23.26
C GLY A 159 10.75 13.65 -22.56
N ILE A 160 10.38 12.92 -21.52
CA ILE A 160 9.13 13.14 -20.77
C ILE A 160 9.13 14.52 -20.09
N PHE A 161 10.17 14.86 -19.35
CA PHE A 161 10.19 16.11 -18.61
C PHE A 161 10.41 17.37 -19.48
N LEU A 162 11.09 17.22 -20.62
CA LEU A 162 11.16 18.27 -21.62
C LEU A 162 9.79 18.50 -22.30
N ALA A 163 9.10 17.41 -22.65
CA ALA A 163 7.74 17.49 -23.18
C ALA A 163 6.77 18.12 -22.18
N LEU A 164 6.90 17.80 -20.89
CA LEU A 164 6.10 18.39 -19.83
C LEU A 164 6.34 19.91 -19.70
N ALA A 165 7.59 20.36 -19.72
CA ALA A 165 7.93 21.78 -19.69
C ALA A 165 7.45 22.53 -20.91
N LEU A 166 7.51 21.92 -22.09
CA LEU A 166 6.96 22.46 -23.34
C LEU A 166 5.43 22.59 -23.31
N LEU A 167 4.75 21.53 -22.92
CA LEU A 167 3.29 21.50 -22.84
C LEU A 167 2.77 22.56 -21.87
N GLU A 168 3.39 22.66 -20.72
CA GLU A 168 3.05 23.62 -19.69
C GLU A 168 3.26 25.06 -20.18
N GLY A 169 4.43 25.35 -20.77
CA GLY A 169 4.73 26.67 -21.35
C GLY A 169 3.75 27.05 -22.46
N LEU A 170 3.35 26.07 -23.29
CA LEU A 170 2.35 26.26 -24.34
C LEU A 170 0.97 26.58 -23.76
N VAL A 171 0.48 25.79 -22.80
CA VAL A 171 -0.83 26.00 -22.14
C VAL A 171 -0.90 27.37 -21.47
N ASN A 172 0.12 27.75 -20.72
CA ASN A 172 0.15 29.02 -20.03
C ASN A 172 0.35 30.21 -20.99
N GLY A 173 1.15 30.04 -22.03
CA GLY A 173 1.33 31.03 -23.10
C GLY A 173 0.03 31.27 -23.87
N ILE A 174 -0.71 30.24 -24.24
CA ILE A 174 -2.03 30.38 -24.89
C ILE A 174 -3.03 31.08 -23.97
N ARG A 175 -3.05 30.72 -22.67
CA ARG A 175 -3.90 31.40 -21.68
C ARG A 175 -3.58 32.88 -21.58
N LEU A 176 -2.29 33.26 -21.62
CA LEU A 176 -1.86 34.64 -21.58
C LEU A 176 -2.19 35.41 -22.87
N MET A 177 -2.05 34.77 -24.03
CA MET A 177 -2.45 35.36 -25.33
C MET A 177 -3.93 35.78 -25.36
N ARG A 178 -4.81 34.94 -24.77
CA ARG A 178 -6.27 35.15 -24.76
C ARG A 178 -6.76 36.15 -23.72
N ARG A 179 -5.90 36.66 -22.81
CA ARG A 179 -6.30 37.63 -21.77
C ARG A 179 -6.24 39.05 -22.30
N TRP A 180 -7.21 39.88 -21.87
CA TRP A 180 -7.25 41.30 -22.23
C TRP A 180 -6.22 42.11 -21.44
N PRO A 181 -5.60 43.17 -22.04
CA PRO A 181 -4.57 43.99 -21.36
C PRO A 181 -5.03 44.58 -20.03
N ARG A 182 -6.27 45.09 -19.98
CA ARG A 182 -6.85 45.67 -18.77
C ARG A 182 -6.77 44.76 -17.55
N LEU A 183 -6.89 43.44 -17.74
CA LEU A 183 -6.80 42.47 -16.64
C LEU A 183 -5.38 42.29 -16.08
N LEU A 184 -4.37 42.73 -16.81
CA LEU A 184 -2.96 42.67 -16.36
C LEU A 184 -2.59 43.86 -15.48
N PHE A 185 -3.24 45.02 -15.65
CA PHE A 185 -3.00 46.24 -14.85
C PHE A 185 -3.94 46.36 -13.65
N VAL A 186 -5.13 45.75 -13.74
CA VAL A 186 -6.02 45.72 -12.57
C VAL A 186 -5.33 44.82 -11.56
N ARG A 187 -4.59 45.50 -10.65
CA ARG A 187 -4.25 44.88 -9.36
C ARG A 187 -5.57 44.30 -8.85
N ARG A 188 -5.60 43.02 -8.53
CA ARG A 188 -6.76 42.48 -7.82
C ARG A 188 -6.96 43.36 -6.59
N GLU A 189 -7.76 44.42 -6.73
CA GLU A 189 -8.30 45.06 -5.55
C GLU A 189 -8.85 43.92 -4.67
N PRO A 190 -8.57 43.98 -3.38
CA PRO A 190 -9.19 43.01 -2.47
C PRO A 190 -10.69 43.13 -2.73
N ARG A 191 -11.21 42.26 -3.64
CA ARG A 191 -12.64 42.16 -3.86
C ARG A 191 -13.20 42.00 -2.47
N HIS A 192 -13.99 42.97 -2.03
CA HIS A 192 -14.66 42.89 -0.73
C HIS A 192 -15.13 41.44 -0.55
N PRO A 193 -14.70 40.76 0.51
CA PRO A 193 -15.05 39.38 0.68
C PRO A 193 -16.58 39.30 0.68
N GLY A 194 -17.17 38.91 -0.46
CA GLY A 194 -18.61 38.71 -0.54
C GLY A 194 -19.05 37.85 0.64
N ARG A 195 -20.30 37.92 1.06
CA ARG A 195 -20.80 37.12 2.18
C ARG A 195 -20.44 35.63 1.96
N PRO A 196 -19.94 34.93 2.99
CA PRO A 196 -19.66 33.49 2.85
C PRO A 196 -20.94 32.77 2.43
N SER A 197 -20.85 31.89 1.45
CA SER A 197 -22.01 31.08 1.05
C SER A 197 -22.19 29.95 2.05
N LEU A 198 -23.20 30.07 2.88
CA LEU A 198 -23.59 29.01 3.83
C LEU A 198 -23.92 27.71 3.07
N VAL A 199 -24.64 27.84 1.95
CA VAL A 199 -25.02 26.71 1.09
C VAL A 199 -23.77 25.97 0.59
N ALA A 200 -22.76 26.68 0.09
CA ALA A 200 -21.53 26.06 -0.38
C ALA A 200 -20.71 25.42 0.76
N SER A 201 -20.71 26.02 1.96
CA SER A 201 -20.08 25.43 3.14
C SER A 201 -20.77 24.12 3.56
N VAL A 202 -22.09 24.13 3.65
CA VAL A 202 -22.90 22.95 3.99
C VAL A 202 -22.76 21.87 2.91
N ALA A 203 -22.80 22.25 1.63
CA ALA A 203 -22.57 21.31 0.52
C ALA A 203 -21.18 20.68 0.60
N GLY A 204 -20.14 21.45 0.93
CA GLY A 204 -18.79 20.92 1.10
C GLY A 204 -18.69 19.88 2.22
N VAL A 205 -19.28 20.18 3.37
CA VAL A 205 -19.36 19.24 4.50
C VAL A 205 -20.17 18.00 4.14
N ALA A 206 -21.33 18.18 3.48
CA ALA A 206 -22.19 17.07 3.07
C ALA A 206 -21.49 16.15 2.05
N LEU A 207 -20.79 16.72 1.04
CA LEU A 207 -20.02 15.92 0.08
C LEU A 207 -18.89 15.14 0.74
N MET A 208 -18.18 15.75 1.69
CA MET A 208 -17.11 15.08 2.41
C MET A 208 -17.64 13.99 3.33
N ALA A 209 -18.74 14.25 4.05
CA ALA A 209 -19.43 13.27 4.87
C ALA A 209 -19.96 12.10 4.02
N ALA A 210 -20.52 12.38 2.84
CA ALA A 210 -20.97 11.36 1.90
C ALA A 210 -19.80 10.50 1.40
N ALA A 211 -18.66 11.11 1.05
CA ALA A 211 -17.48 10.38 0.66
C ALA A 211 -16.97 9.44 1.77
N TYR A 212 -16.93 9.93 3.01
CA TYR A 212 -16.49 9.14 4.15
C TYR A 212 -17.46 8.01 4.50
N LEU A 213 -18.76 8.29 4.43
CA LEU A 213 -19.79 7.27 4.65
C LEU A 213 -19.71 6.18 3.57
N LEU A 214 -19.60 6.57 2.30
CA LEU A 214 -19.45 5.63 1.19
C LEU A 214 -18.16 4.78 1.33
N ALA A 215 -17.03 5.39 1.73
CA ALA A 215 -15.80 4.67 1.97
C ALA A 215 -15.99 3.59 3.05
N VAL A 216 -16.52 3.96 4.21
CA VAL A 216 -16.62 3.07 5.38
C VAL A 216 -17.74 2.02 5.26
N THR A 217 -18.71 2.19 4.34
CA THR A 217 -19.85 1.26 4.18
C THR A 217 -19.79 0.46 2.88
N VAL A 218 -19.65 1.15 1.75
CA VAL A 218 -19.73 0.51 0.42
C VAL A 218 -18.44 -0.23 0.06
N HIS A 219 -17.31 0.29 0.47
CA HIS A 219 -16.01 -0.31 0.17
C HIS A 219 -15.83 -1.69 0.84
N PRO A 220 -16.03 -1.87 2.16
CA PRO A 220 -15.98 -3.19 2.79
C PRO A 220 -17.05 -4.15 2.24
N TRP A 221 -18.26 -3.65 1.96
CA TRP A 221 -19.30 -4.45 1.34
C TRP A 221 -18.91 -4.94 -0.07
N ALA A 222 -18.34 -4.08 -0.90
CA ALA A 222 -17.89 -4.48 -2.24
C ALA A 222 -16.76 -5.52 -2.18
N PHE A 223 -15.88 -5.39 -1.19
CA PHE A 223 -14.81 -6.37 -0.94
C PHE A 223 -15.38 -7.72 -0.50
N GLU A 224 -16.34 -7.73 0.40
CA GLU A 224 -17.04 -8.94 0.85
C GLU A 224 -17.77 -9.65 -0.32
N GLN A 225 -18.46 -8.88 -1.19
CA GLN A 225 -19.09 -9.45 -2.38
C GLN A 225 -18.07 -10.04 -3.35
N GLN A 226 -16.91 -9.43 -3.48
CA GLN A 226 -15.83 -9.97 -4.29
C GLN A 226 -15.30 -11.28 -3.71
N ALA A 227 -15.06 -11.32 -2.42
CA ALA A 227 -14.62 -12.54 -1.72
C ALA A 227 -15.63 -13.67 -1.87
N ARG A 228 -16.93 -13.38 -1.70
CA ARG A 228 -18.01 -14.36 -1.91
C ARG A 228 -18.09 -14.85 -3.36
N ALA A 229 -17.97 -13.96 -4.34
CA ALA A 229 -17.99 -14.33 -5.76
C ALA A 229 -16.84 -15.30 -6.11
N PHE A 230 -15.66 -15.05 -5.57
CA PHE A 230 -14.54 -15.99 -5.70
C PHE A 230 -14.81 -17.32 -5.02
N ALA A 231 -15.35 -17.31 -3.79
CA ALA A 231 -15.70 -18.52 -3.06
C ALA A 231 -16.72 -19.39 -3.81
N GLU A 232 -17.68 -18.77 -4.47
CA GLU A 232 -18.73 -19.43 -5.24
C GLU A 232 -18.32 -19.76 -6.69
N GLY A 233 -17.05 -19.54 -7.07
CA GLY A 233 -16.56 -19.76 -8.45
C GLY A 233 -17.24 -18.87 -9.50
N ARG A 234 -17.90 -17.78 -9.06
CA ARG A 234 -18.52 -16.79 -9.93
C ARG A 234 -17.51 -15.76 -10.40
N SER A 235 -17.76 -15.17 -11.59
CA SER A 235 -16.90 -14.09 -12.08
C SER A 235 -16.92 -12.87 -11.13
N PRO A 236 -15.78 -12.35 -10.70
CA PRO A 236 -15.69 -11.16 -9.85
C PRO A 236 -15.93 -9.84 -10.64
N LEU A 237 -16.22 -9.91 -11.95
CA LEU A 237 -16.41 -8.74 -12.81
C LEU A 237 -17.37 -7.67 -12.26
N PRO A 238 -18.56 -8.01 -11.70
CA PRO A 238 -19.46 -7.01 -11.15
C PRO A 238 -18.83 -6.18 -10.01
N SER A 239 -18.09 -6.84 -9.11
CA SER A 239 -17.43 -6.17 -7.99
C SER A 239 -16.22 -5.35 -8.42
N GLN A 240 -15.48 -5.79 -9.43
CA GLN A 240 -14.39 -5.01 -10.03
C GLN A 240 -14.90 -3.71 -10.68
N LEU A 241 -16.07 -3.74 -11.34
CA LEU A 241 -16.70 -2.55 -11.88
C LEU A 241 -17.12 -1.56 -10.77
N VAL A 242 -17.58 -2.05 -9.61
CA VAL A 242 -17.85 -1.19 -8.45
C VAL A 242 -16.59 -0.44 -8.03
N TRP A 243 -15.44 -1.10 -7.97
CA TRP A 243 -14.16 -0.46 -7.65
C TRP A 243 -13.75 0.60 -8.67
N LEU A 244 -13.90 0.29 -9.96
CA LEU A 244 -13.55 1.20 -11.04
C LEU A 244 -14.35 2.53 -10.97
N VAL A 245 -15.58 2.48 -10.46
CA VAL A 245 -16.45 3.66 -10.30
C VAL A 245 -16.28 4.29 -8.91
N LEU A 246 -16.26 3.48 -7.86
CA LEU A 246 -16.26 3.94 -6.47
C LEU A 246 -15.02 4.79 -6.16
N VAL A 247 -13.82 4.32 -6.52
CA VAL A 247 -12.57 5.04 -6.19
C VAL A 247 -12.53 6.44 -6.82
N PRO A 248 -12.77 6.64 -8.13
CA PRO A 248 -12.85 7.98 -8.73
C PRO A 248 -13.94 8.87 -8.09
N VAL A 249 -15.10 8.30 -7.75
CA VAL A 249 -16.19 9.04 -7.09
C VAL A 249 -15.76 9.51 -5.71
N LEU A 250 -15.16 8.65 -4.89
CA LEU A 250 -14.65 9.00 -3.56
C LEU A 250 -13.59 10.12 -3.66
N LEU A 251 -12.65 10.00 -4.60
CA LEU A 251 -11.63 11.02 -4.82
C LEU A 251 -12.24 12.35 -5.25
N LEU A 252 -13.22 12.33 -6.16
CA LEU A 252 -13.90 13.54 -6.62
C LEU A 252 -14.69 14.21 -5.50
N LEU A 253 -15.50 13.47 -4.76
CA LEU A 253 -16.29 13.97 -3.64
C LEU A 253 -15.40 14.55 -2.54
N THR A 254 -14.31 13.86 -2.20
CA THR A 254 -13.33 14.32 -1.21
C THR A 254 -12.62 15.59 -1.68
N LEU A 255 -12.19 15.66 -2.93
CA LEU A 255 -11.53 16.84 -3.49
C LEU A 255 -12.45 18.04 -3.57
N VAL A 256 -13.66 17.87 -4.11
CA VAL A 256 -14.67 18.96 -4.23
C VAL A 256 -15.15 19.40 -2.86
N GLY A 257 -15.44 18.46 -1.97
CA GLY A 257 -15.83 18.75 -0.58
C GLY A 257 -14.77 19.56 0.16
N SER A 258 -13.50 19.11 0.10
CA SER A 258 -12.36 19.80 0.69
C SER A 258 -12.16 21.20 0.11
N TRP A 259 -12.27 21.34 -1.21
CA TRP A 259 -12.17 22.62 -1.89
C TRP A 259 -13.27 23.59 -1.43
N LEU A 260 -14.51 23.16 -1.32
CA LEU A 260 -15.64 24.00 -0.86
C LEU A 260 -15.46 24.41 0.60
N ILE A 261 -15.05 23.48 1.47
CA ILE A 261 -14.77 23.77 2.88
C ILE A 261 -13.66 24.81 3.01
N LEU A 262 -12.52 24.60 2.37
CA LEU A 262 -11.41 25.52 2.42
C LEU A 262 -11.77 26.90 1.84
N ARG A 263 -12.61 26.93 0.81
CA ARG A 263 -13.02 28.14 0.15
C ARG A 263 -14.00 28.99 0.96
N GLU A 264 -14.97 28.38 1.63
CA GLU A 264 -16.10 29.09 2.23
C GLU A 264 -16.20 28.96 3.76
N SER A 265 -15.86 27.82 4.36
CA SER A 265 -16.08 27.57 5.78
C SER A 265 -15.20 28.40 6.69
N PHE A 266 -13.94 28.65 6.33
CA PHE A 266 -13.07 29.54 7.09
C PHE A 266 -13.60 30.97 7.14
N ARG A 267 -14.20 31.45 6.05
CA ARG A 267 -14.83 32.77 5.98
C ARG A 267 -16.09 32.82 6.84
N GLY A 268 -16.86 31.74 6.84
CA GLY A 268 -18.03 31.58 7.70
C GLY A 268 -17.63 31.64 9.18
N ALA A 269 -16.60 30.89 9.57
CA ALA A 269 -16.08 30.88 10.93
C ALA A 269 -15.61 32.30 11.39
N VAL A 270 -14.86 33.02 10.53
CA VAL A 270 -14.45 34.40 10.83
C VAL A 270 -15.66 35.35 10.93
N ALA A 271 -16.68 35.19 10.07
CA ALA A 271 -17.89 36.01 10.11
C ALA A 271 -18.70 35.77 11.41
N VAL A 272 -18.75 34.54 11.89
CA VAL A 272 -19.36 34.20 13.18
C VAL A 272 -18.52 34.74 14.33
N ALA A 273 -17.20 34.56 14.30
CA ALA A 273 -16.29 35.05 15.32
C ALA A 273 -16.36 36.58 15.52
N ARG A 274 -16.61 37.34 14.43
CA ARG A 274 -16.80 38.78 14.48
C ARG A 274 -18.05 39.21 15.27
N ARG A 275 -19.03 38.31 15.43
CA ARG A 275 -20.29 38.58 16.15
C ARG A 275 -20.20 38.17 17.62
N THR A 276 -19.19 37.44 18.01
CA THR A 276 -19.00 36.97 19.39
C THR A 276 -18.05 37.93 20.15
N PRO A 277 -18.50 38.48 21.30
CA PRO A 277 -17.71 39.50 22.04
C PRO A 277 -16.45 38.93 22.71
N VAL A 278 -16.32 37.59 22.78
CA VAL A 278 -15.24 36.90 23.48
C VAL A 278 -13.97 36.74 22.61
N VAL A 279 -14.06 36.93 21.29
CA VAL A 279 -12.96 36.69 20.36
C VAL A 279 -11.99 37.87 20.36
N SER A 280 -10.73 37.60 20.67
CA SER A 280 -9.70 38.63 20.71
C SER A 280 -9.48 39.30 19.34
N ALA A 281 -9.17 40.61 19.34
CA ALA A 281 -8.86 41.33 18.12
C ALA A 281 -7.70 40.71 17.32
N ARG A 282 -6.78 40.02 17.99
CA ARG A 282 -5.69 39.27 17.35
C ARG A 282 -6.24 38.15 16.44
N LEU A 283 -7.17 37.33 16.95
CA LEU A 283 -7.79 36.22 16.23
C LEU A 283 -8.63 36.71 15.04
N LEU A 284 -9.28 37.85 15.16
CA LEU A 284 -10.06 38.44 14.08
C LEU A 284 -9.20 38.98 12.94
N VAL A 285 -8.09 39.64 13.27
CA VAL A 285 -7.16 40.19 12.28
C VAL A 285 -6.42 39.09 11.54
N SER A 286 -5.82 38.13 12.27
CA SER A 286 -5.16 36.95 11.63
C SER A 286 -6.13 36.06 10.92
N GLY A 287 -7.29 35.77 11.51
CA GLY A 287 -8.29 34.87 10.92
C GLY A 287 -8.86 35.39 9.60
N SER A 288 -9.05 36.71 9.45
CA SER A 288 -9.53 37.27 8.19
C SER A 288 -8.51 37.13 7.06
N GLU A 289 -7.24 37.30 7.36
CA GLU A 289 -6.14 37.12 6.41
C GLU A 289 -5.95 35.65 6.04
N ILE A 290 -5.93 34.76 7.04
CA ILE A 290 -5.87 33.33 6.84
C ILE A 290 -7.01 32.86 5.94
N ALA A 291 -8.26 33.28 6.24
CA ALA A 291 -9.44 32.92 5.44
C ALA A 291 -9.31 33.39 3.98
N TRP A 292 -8.72 34.56 3.75
CA TRP A 292 -8.44 35.07 2.41
C TRP A 292 -7.42 34.19 1.69
N ARG A 293 -6.25 33.95 2.29
CA ARG A 293 -5.15 33.15 1.71
C ARG A 293 -5.55 31.71 1.44
N VAL A 294 -6.27 31.08 2.37
CA VAL A 294 -6.79 29.71 2.20
C VAL A 294 -7.77 29.63 1.04
N ARG A 295 -8.67 30.62 0.92
CA ARG A 295 -9.62 30.68 -0.20
C ARG A 295 -8.95 30.82 -1.56
N GLU A 296 -7.99 31.73 -1.66
CA GLU A 296 -7.30 32.01 -2.93
C GLU A 296 -6.62 30.77 -3.49
N HIS A 297 -6.11 29.89 -2.62
CA HIS A 297 -5.41 28.68 -2.98
C HIS A 297 -6.13 27.39 -2.58
N ALA A 298 -7.45 27.44 -2.37
CA ALA A 298 -8.23 26.32 -1.82
C ALA A 298 -8.06 25.01 -2.61
N LEU A 299 -8.09 25.06 -3.95
CA LEU A 299 -7.92 23.89 -4.81
C LEU A 299 -6.53 23.26 -4.64
N GLY A 300 -5.48 24.08 -4.73
CA GLY A 300 -4.11 23.57 -4.55
C GLY A 300 -3.85 23.02 -3.14
N THR A 301 -4.48 23.62 -2.13
CA THR A 301 -4.41 23.12 -0.74
C THR A 301 -5.13 21.77 -0.60
N ALA A 302 -6.31 21.61 -1.23
CA ALA A 302 -7.07 20.36 -1.23
C ALA A 302 -6.31 19.23 -1.94
N VAL A 303 -5.70 19.52 -3.09
CA VAL A 303 -4.88 18.52 -3.82
C VAL A 303 -3.66 18.11 -3.00
N LEU A 304 -2.94 19.06 -2.40
CA LEU A 304 -1.80 18.74 -1.52
C LEU A 304 -2.21 17.90 -0.32
N ALA A 305 -3.33 18.22 0.31
CA ALA A 305 -3.87 17.42 1.41
C ALA A 305 -4.20 16.00 0.95
N GLY A 306 -4.77 15.83 -0.23
CA GLY A 306 -5.04 14.50 -0.83
C GLY A 306 -3.77 13.70 -1.09
N LEU A 307 -2.72 14.32 -1.64
CA LEU A 307 -1.43 13.65 -1.88
C LEU A 307 -0.74 13.23 -0.58
N LEU A 308 -0.76 14.07 0.44
CA LEU A 308 -0.21 13.75 1.76
C LEU A 308 -1.03 12.65 2.45
N ALA A 309 -2.36 12.68 2.32
CA ALA A 309 -3.25 11.64 2.84
C ALA A 309 -2.99 10.30 2.17
N PHE A 310 -2.80 10.28 0.86
CA PHE A 310 -2.43 9.08 0.10
C PHE A 310 -1.12 8.47 0.59
N ALA A 311 -0.08 9.31 0.81
CA ALA A 311 1.19 8.84 1.34
C ALA A 311 1.05 8.26 2.77
N ALA A 312 0.27 8.92 3.64
CA ALA A 312 0.04 8.47 5.01
C ALA A 312 -0.78 7.16 5.04
N LEU A 313 -1.84 7.06 4.23
CA LEU A 313 -2.64 5.84 4.09
C LEU A 313 -1.78 4.68 3.58
N GLY A 314 -1.08 4.89 2.47
CA GLY A 314 -0.26 3.87 1.84
C GLY A 314 0.84 3.36 2.76
N GLY A 315 1.55 4.26 3.47
CA GLY A 315 2.55 3.90 4.48
C GLY A 315 1.95 3.08 5.63
N THR A 316 0.77 3.48 6.11
CA THR A 316 0.07 2.75 7.16
C THR A 316 -0.39 1.37 6.68
N ALA A 317 -1.02 1.31 5.51
CA ALA A 317 -1.55 0.07 4.95
C ALA A 317 -0.42 -0.96 4.71
N LEU A 318 0.68 -0.53 4.08
CA LEU A 318 1.82 -1.41 3.80
C LEU A 318 2.56 -1.84 5.05
N ALA A 319 2.81 -0.93 6.01
CA ALA A 319 3.47 -1.30 7.27
C ALA A 319 2.61 -2.28 8.07
N THR A 320 1.29 -2.08 8.10
CA THR A 320 0.36 -3.00 8.76
C THR A 320 0.32 -4.34 8.03
N ALA A 321 0.26 -4.33 6.69
CA ALA A 321 0.29 -5.54 5.88
C ALA A 321 1.58 -6.34 6.07
N GLN A 322 2.75 -5.67 6.18
CA GLN A 322 4.02 -6.35 6.46
C GLN A 322 3.99 -7.09 7.78
N LEU A 323 3.56 -6.42 8.86
CA LEU A 323 3.45 -7.05 10.18
C LEU A 323 2.53 -8.26 10.16
N GLN A 324 1.46 -8.19 9.37
CA GLN A 324 0.48 -9.26 9.23
C GLN A 324 1.01 -10.42 8.37
N PHE A 325 1.59 -10.14 7.21
CA PHE A 325 2.07 -11.19 6.29
C PHE A 325 3.24 -11.99 6.86
N LEU A 326 4.17 -11.33 7.57
CA LEU A 326 5.27 -12.02 8.23
C LEU A 326 4.78 -12.99 9.31
N ARG A 327 3.74 -12.61 10.04
CA ARG A 327 3.14 -13.47 11.04
C ARG A 327 2.31 -14.58 10.41
N SER A 328 1.50 -14.25 9.40
CA SER A 328 0.67 -15.24 8.71
C SER A 328 1.51 -16.28 7.96
N ALA A 329 2.73 -15.96 7.53
CA ALA A 329 3.60 -16.94 6.91
C ALA A 329 3.95 -18.10 7.86
N ILE A 330 4.22 -17.79 9.14
CA ILE A 330 4.48 -18.80 10.18
C ILE A 330 3.18 -19.57 10.53
N GLU A 331 2.06 -18.86 10.59
CA GLU A 331 0.76 -19.48 10.88
C GLU A 331 0.27 -20.37 9.72
N ASP A 332 0.49 -19.94 8.48
CA ASP A 332 0.11 -20.67 7.26
C ASP A 332 1.00 -21.90 7.01
N GLN A 333 2.23 -21.87 7.54
CA GLN A 333 3.16 -23.00 7.46
C GLN A 333 3.99 -23.09 8.74
N PRO A 334 3.47 -23.74 9.80
CA PRO A 334 4.17 -23.82 11.09
C PRO A 334 5.34 -24.81 11.06
N SER A 335 5.40 -25.75 10.12
CA SER A 335 6.59 -26.56 9.85
C SER A 335 7.64 -25.72 9.13
N ILE A 336 8.89 -25.71 9.61
CA ILE A 336 9.95 -24.89 9.02
C ILE A 336 10.23 -25.31 7.58
N ILE A 337 10.32 -26.63 7.35
CA ILE A 337 10.32 -27.18 5.99
C ILE A 337 9.39 -28.37 5.98
N GLU A 338 8.49 -28.42 5.02
CA GLU A 338 7.61 -29.57 4.80
C GLU A 338 7.98 -30.25 3.49
N ILE A 339 8.27 -31.54 3.56
CA ILE A 339 8.60 -32.39 2.42
C ILE A 339 7.49 -33.43 2.30
N ARG A 340 6.86 -33.51 1.13
CA ARG A 340 5.71 -34.37 0.88
C ARG A 340 5.94 -35.28 -0.30
N ALA A 341 5.59 -36.53 -0.13
CA ALA A 341 5.36 -37.43 -1.25
C ALA A 341 4.08 -37.02 -1.99
N THR A 342 4.11 -36.91 -3.29
CA THR A 342 2.90 -36.62 -4.11
C THR A 342 2.09 -37.87 -4.41
N ASP A 343 2.75 -39.02 -4.32
CA ASP A 343 2.21 -40.37 -4.60
C ASP A 343 2.76 -41.34 -3.54
N PRO A 344 2.01 -42.37 -3.13
CA PRO A 344 2.49 -43.41 -2.19
C PRO A 344 3.80 -44.07 -2.64
N SER A 345 4.04 -44.20 -3.97
CA SER A 345 5.28 -44.76 -4.50
C SER A 345 6.50 -43.85 -4.32
N SER A 346 6.31 -42.57 -4.15
CA SER A 346 7.40 -41.55 -3.93
C SER A 346 7.81 -41.40 -2.47
N THR A 347 7.25 -42.18 -1.55
CA THR A 347 7.54 -42.18 -0.11
C THR A 347 9.05 -42.34 0.19
N ALA A 348 9.70 -43.29 -0.51
CA ALA A 348 11.14 -43.54 -0.32
C ALA A 348 11.99 -42.32 -0.78
N THR A 349 11.61 -41.76 -1.93
CA THR A 349 12.26 -40.55 -2.49
C THR A 349 12.07 -39.34 -1.57
N ALA A 350 10.85 -39.13 -1.04
CA ALA A 350 10.58 -38.03 -0.10
C ALA A 350 11.42 -38.15 1.18
N ARG A 351 11.53 -39.37 1.72
CA ARG A 351 12.37 -39.64 2.90
C ARG A 351 13.86 -39.41 2.63
N GLU A 352 14.35 -39.81 1.47
CA GLU A 352 15.73 -39.58 1.07
C GLU A 352 16.01 -38.09 0.85
N THR A 353 15.11 -37.38 0.18
CA THR A 353 15.18 -35.91 0.02
C THR A 353 15.23 -35.21 1.38
N ALA A 354 14.43 -35.65 2.34
CA ALA A 354 14.42 -35.08 3.71
C ALA A 354 15.76 -35.30 4.41
N ARG A 355 16.36 -36.51 4.31
CA ARG A 355 17.67 -36.81 4.90
C ARG A 355 18.80 -35.97 4.26
N GLN A 356 18.79 -35.86 2.91
CA GLN A 356 19.77 -35.07 2.20
C GLN A 356 19.68 -33.59 2.55
N LEU A 357 18.47 -33.07 2.66
CA LEU A 357 18.25 -31.68 3.04
C LEU A 357 18.66 -31.42 4.51
N ALA A 358 18.29 -32.32 5.44
CA ALA A 358 18.72 -32.20 6.83
C ALA A 358 20.26 -32.20 6.95
N ALA A 359 20.93 -33.14 6.29
CA ALA A 359 22.40 -33.22 6.26
C ALA A 359 23.05 -31.99 5.59
N PHE A 360 22.40 -31.39 4.60
CA PHE A 360 22.84 -30.13 4.00
C PHE A 360 22.76 -28.98 4.99
N LEU A 361 21.63 -28.81 5.68
CA LEU A 361 21.41 -27.74 6.66
C LEU A 361 22.38 -27.83 7.84
N GLU A 362 22.65 -29.04 8.34
CA GLU A 362 23.63 -29.26 9.40
C GLU A 362 25.05 -28.91 8.96
N ARG A 363 25.44 -29.29 7.73
CA ARG A 363 26.75 -28.93 7.13
C ARG A 363 26.92 -27.44 6.92
N GLU A 364 25.85 -26.74 6.58
CA GLU A 364 25.86 -25.28 6.43
C GLU A 364 25.82 -24.52 7.78
N GLY A 365 25.72 -25.25 8.90
CA GLY A 365 25.85 -24.69 10.24
C GLY A 365 24.55 -24.13 10.85
N PHE A 366 23.37 -24.53 10.32
CA PHE A 366 22.08 -24.10 10.88
C PHE A 366 21.63 -24.87 12.14
N GLY A 367 22.52 -25.66 12.75
CA GLY A 367 22.25 -26.44 13.95
C GLY A 367 21.72 -27.84 13.64
N PRO A 368 21.40 -28.62 14.71
CA PRO A 368 20.80 -29.93 14.54
C PRO A 368 19.41 -29.81 13.93
N VAL A 369 19.14 -30.63 12.95
CA VAL A 369 17.82 -30.69 12.27
C VAL A 369 16.99 -31.80 12.87
N GLU A 370 15.85 -31.48 13.45
CA GLU A 370 14.88 -32.43 13.92
C GLU A 370 13.88 -32.75 12.84
N ALA A 371 13.75 -34.02 12.47
CA ALA A 371 12.83 -34.51 11.47
C ALA A 371 11.68 -35.23 12.14
N TYR A 372 10.45 -34.83 11.82
CA TYR A 372 9.24 -35.51 12.27
C TYR A 372 8.49 -36.05 11.04
N GLU A 373 8.34 -37.38 10.99
CA GLU A 373 7.64 -38.06 9.91
C GLU A 373 6.23 -38.49 10.37
N PHE A 374 5.22 -38.23 9.55
CA PHE A 374 3.86 -38.70 9.79
C PHE A 374 3.15 -38.97 8.46
N GLU A 375 2.12 -39.74 8.53
CA GLU A 375 1.31 -40.10 7.37
C GLU A 375 -0.01 -39.36 7.38
N VAL A 376 -0.48 -38.97 6.21
CA VAL A 376 -1.80 -38.39 5.99
C VAL A 376 -2.54 -39.17 4.94
N VAL A 377 -3.85 -39.34 5.10
CA VAL A 377 -4.72 -39.91 4.09
C VAL A 377 -5.54 -38.76 3.48
N PRO A 378 -5.24 -38.37 2.23
CA PRO A 378 -6.12 -37.45 1.53
C PRO A 378 -7.48 -38.10 1.29
N GLY A 379 -8.53 -37.36 1.62
CA GLY A 379 -9.87 -37.93 1.57
C GLY A 379 -10.95 -36.85 1.43
N PHE A 380 -12.16 -37.25 1.62
CA PHE A 380 -13.28 -36.35 1.81
C PHE A 380 -14.20 -36.88 2.89
N VAL A 381 -14.97 -36.00 3.47
CA VAL A 381 -16.02 -36.35 4.41
C VAL A 381 -17.37 -36.08 3.78
N ARG A 382 -18.32 -36.98 3.98
CA ARG A 382 -19.73 -36.79 3.62
C ARG A 382 -20.65 -37.19 4.77
N PRO A 383 -21.82 -36.52 4.95
CA PRO A 383 -22.80 -36.94 5.93
C PRO A 383 -23.35 -38.34 5.56
N VAL A 384 -23.64 -39.16 6.56
CA VAL A 384 -24.31 -40.45 6.34
C VAL A 384 -25.73 -40.20 5.81
N ALA A 385 -26.18 -41.03 4.87
CA ALA A 385 -27.47 -40.89 4.17
C ALA A 385 -28.64 -40.61 5.12
N GLY A 386 -29.34 -39.51 4.94
CA GLY A 386 -30.47 -39.02 5.76
C GLY A 386 -30.37 -37.65 6.34
N THR A 387 -29.19 -37.03 6.31
CA THR A 387 -28.94 -35.62 6.67
C THR A 387 -28.93 -34.75 5.41
N GLU A 388 -29.58 -33.58 5.46
CA GLU A 388 -29.58 -32.64 4.33
C GLU A 388 -28.16 -32.19 3.98
N PRO A 389 -27.77 -32.19 2.69
CA PRO A 389 -26.48 -31.74 2.26
C PRO A 389 -26.39 -30.20 2.44
N VAL A 390 -25.46 -29.73 3.25
CA VAL A 390 -25.25 -28.30 3.52
C VAL A 390 -24.55 -27.59 2.38
N LEU A 391 -23.81 -28.25 1.53
CA LEU A 391 -23.20 -27.70 0.32
C LEU A 391 -24.03 -28.10 -0.90
N GLU A 392 -24.79 -27.15 -1.46
CA GLU A 392 -25.55 -27.35 -2.69
C GLU A 392 -24.66 -27.65 -3.91
N ARG A 393 -23.36 -27.26 -3.86
CA ARG A 393 -22.38 -27.57 -4.91
C ARG A 393 -21.06 -28.02 -4.31
N PRO A 394 -20.51 -29.17 -4.74
CA PRO A 394 -19.18 -29.57 -4.34
C PRO A 394 -18.14 -28.56 -4.88
N PRO A 395 -17.02 -28.31 -4.16
CA PRO A 395 -15.96 -27.40 -4.59
C PRO A 395 -15.31 -27.80 -5.92
N THR A 396 -15.55 -29.05 -6.37
CA THR A 396 -15.05 -29.55 -7.64
C THR A 396 -16.12 -30.46 -8.29
N ALA A 397 -16.15 -30.47 -9.63
CA ALA A 397 -17.16 -31.19 -10.41
C ALA A 397 -17.16 -32.73 -10.25
N TRP A 398 -16.11 -33.30 -9.66
CA TRP A 398 -15.91 -34.73 -9.49
C TRP A 398 -16.19 -35.26 -8.07
N LEU A 399 -16.30 -34.39 -7.07
CA LEU A 399 -16.69 -34.78 -5.72
C LEU A 399 -18.20 -35.05 -5.66
N PRO A 400 -18.64 -36.08 -4.92
CA PRO A 400 -20.06 -36.31 -4.67
C PRO A 400 -20.72 -35.06 -4.03
N PRO A 401 -22.04 -34.86 -4.30
CA PRO A 401 -22.78 -33.79 -3.63
C PRO A 401 -22.70 -33.90 -2.10
N GLY A 402 -22.42 -32.80 -1.42
CA GLY A 402 -22.28 -32.76 0.03
C GLY A 402 -20.92 -33.26 0.57
N ALA A 403 -20.01 -33.69 -0.31
CA ALA A 403 -18.67 -34.09 0.10
C ALA A 403 -17.72 -32.86 0.26
N VAL A 404 -16.89 -32.88 1.31
CA VAL A 404 -15.88 -31.87 1.57
C VAL A 404 -14.50 -32.49 1.62
N PRO A 405 -13.53 -31.98 0.84
CA PRO A 405 -12.17 -32.49 0.87
C PRO A 405 -11.56 -32.33 2.27
N ALA A 406 -10.90 -33.38 2.74
CA ALA A 406 -10.29 -33.42 4.05
C ALA A 406 -8.95 -34.15 4.02
N LEU A 407 -8.04 -33.75 4.91
CA LEU A 407 -6.85 -34.52 5.26
C LEU A 407 -7.16 -35.33 6.52
N ILE A 408 -7.00 -36.65 6.48
CA ILE A 408 -7.23 -37.52 7.62
C ILE A 408 -5.86 -37.81 8.24
N VAL A 409 -5.75 -37.61 9.54
CA VAL A 409 -4.50 -37.77 10.29
C VAL A 409 -4.76 -38.56 11.56
N GLU A 410 -3.82 -39.40 11.93
CA GLU A 410 -3.87 -40.12 13.19
C GLU A 410 -3.68 -39.13 14.38
N ARG A 411 -4.45 -39.34 15.45
CA ARG A 411 -4.48 -38.47 16.61
C ARG A 411 -3.09 -38.29 17.30
N ASP A 412 -2.38 -39.42 17.48
CA ASP A 412 -1.08 -39.35 18.18
C ASP A 412 0.00 -38.68 17.32
N ALA A 413 -0.06 -38.91 16.01
CA ALA A 413 0.80 -38.19 15.05
C ALA A 413 0.49 -36.68 15.02
N TYR A 414 -0.79 -36.32 15.05
CA TYR A 414 -1.19 -34.90 15.11
C TYR A 414 -0.70 -34.21 16.38
N GLU A 415 -0.89 -34.81 17.56
CA GLU A 415 -0.49 -34.23 18.84
C GLU A 415 1.04 -34.13 18.99
N GLU A 416 1.79 -35.08 18.44
CA GLU A 416 3.25 -35.02 18.42
C GLU A 416 3.76 -33.89 17.50
N LEU A 417 3.17 -33.78 16.29
CA LEU A 417 3.45 -32.66 15.40
C LEU A 417 3.13 -31.32 16.06
N ARG A 418 1.96 -31.21 16.72
CA ARG A 418 1.55 -30.02 17.47
C ARG A 418 2.59 -29.66 18.55
N ARG A 419 3.04 -30.61 19.36
CA ARG A 419 4.06 -30.38 20.39
C ARG A 419 5.38 -29.92 19.81
N THR A 420 5.80 -30.51 18.70
CA THR A 420 7.02 -30.14 18.00
C THR A 420 6.92 -28.70 17.45
N ILE A 421 5.80 -28.36 16.80
CA ILE A 421 5.54 -27.00 16.32
C ILE A 421 5.60 -25.98 17.47
N VAL A 422 4.93 -26.25 18.59
CA VAL A 422 4.88 -25.34 19.73
C VAL A 422 6.26 -25.15 20.36
N ARG A 423 7.14 -26.15 20.33
CA ARG A 423 8.52 -26.00 20.83
C ARG A 423 9.33 -25.02 19.99
N PHE A 424 9.18 -25.00 18.66
CA PHE A 424 9.89 -24.07 17.78
C PHE A 424 9.14 -22.74 17.57
N HIS A 425 7.85 -22.74 17.76
CA HIS A 425 6.95 -21.58 17.63
C HIS A 425 6.02 -21.47 18.85
N PRO A 426 6.55 -21.05 20.03
CA PRO A 426 5.75 -20.98 21.27
C PRO A 426 4.54 -20.03 21.17
N GLU A 427 4.60 -19.06 20.28
CA GLU A 427 3.51 -18.13 20.01
C GLU A 427 2.27 -18.81 19.41
N LEU A 428 2.40 -20.02 18.87
CA LEU A 428 1.30 -20.78 18.28
C LEU A 428 0.56 -21.67 19.29
N ASP A 429 1.06 -21.85 20.53
CA ASP A 429 0.46 -22.79 21.49
C ASP A 429 -1.02 -22.50 21.78
N ALA A 430 -1.35 -21.20 21.99
CA ALA A 430 -2.74 -20.81 22.24
C ALA A 430 -3.64 -20.88 21.01
N LEU A 431 -3.11 -21.23 19.86
CA LEU A 431 -3.76 -21.15 18.56
C LEU A 431 -3.97 -22.50 17.90
N LEU A 432 -3.03 -23.43 18.15
CA LEU A 432 -3.09 -24.78 17.60
C LEU A 432 -4.07 -25.62 18.39
N PRO A 433 -5.12 -26.16 17.75
CA PRO A 433 -6.09 -27.02 18.42
C PRO A 433 -5.44 -28.22 19.10
N SER A 434 -5.86 -28.52 20.32
CA SER A 434 -5.51 -29.74 21.02
C SER A 434 -6.66 -30.75 20.88
N VAL A 435 -6.33 -31.97 20.48
CA VAL A 435 -7.32 -33.02 20.23
C VAL A 435 -7.40 -33.96 21.43
N PRO A 436 -8.56 -34.09 22.06
CA PRO A 436 -8.75 -35.04 23.18
C PRO A 436 -8.49 -36.48 22.76
N PRO A 437 -8.29 -37.41 23.72
CA PRO A 437 -8.26 -38.84 23.39
C PRO A 437 -9.55 -39.30 22.68
N LEU A 438 -9.38 -39.97 21.57
CA LEU A 438 -10.49 -40.49 20.74
C LEU A 438 -10.65 -41.98 20.96
N ALA A 439 -11.89 -42.46 21.10
CA ALA A 439 -12.22 -43.85 21.03
C ALA A 439 -12.33 -44.36 19.58
N PRO A 440 -12.30 -45.66 19.31
CA PRO A 440 -12.56 -46.22 17.99
C PRO A 440 -13.84 -45.64 17.39
N ASP A 441 -13.83 -45.39 16.11
CA ASP A 441 -14.94 -44.78 15.35
C ASP A 441 -15.30 -43.33 15.79
N GLN A 442 -14.38 -42.64 16.47
CA GLN A 442 -14.53 -41.21 16.79
C GLN A 442 -13.59 -40.37 15.95
N ALA A 443 -14.07 -39.17 15.61
CA ALA A 443 -13.30 -38.15 14.88
C ALA A 443 -13.40 -36.79 15.52
N PHE A 444 -12.35 -35.99 15.40
CA PHE A 444 -12.31 -34.59 15.77
C PHE A 444 -11.97 -33.73 14.55
N LEU A 445 -12.72 -32.67 14.34
CA LEU A 445 -12.55 -31.81 13.20
C LEU A 445 -11.63 -30.63 13.54
N VAL A 446 -10.59 -30.42 12.75
CA VAL A 446 -9.79 -29.20 12.77
C VAL A 446 -10.05 -28.44 11.49
N LEU A 447 -10.85 -27.38 11.62
CA LEU A 447 -11.13 -26.48 10.53
C LEU A 447 -9.93 -25.54 10.37
N GLN A 448 -9.18 -25.73 9.29
CA GLN A 448 -8.00 -24.92 8.99
C GLN A 448 -8.24 -24.03 7.78
N GLY A 449 -7.70 -22.82 7.79
CA GLY A 449 -7.84 -21.91 6.67
C GLY A 449 -6.71 -20.90 6.63
N THR A 450 -6.26 -20.55 5.43
CA THR A 450 -5.30 -19.48 5.27
C THR A 450 -5.96 -18.13 5.52
N ASN A 451 -5.24 -17.18 6.10
CA ASN A 451 -5.69 -15.81 6.26
C ASN A 451 -6.10 -15.12 4.94
N ARG A 452 -5.80 -15.74 3.80
CA ARG A 452 -6.10 -15.22 2.48
C ARG A 452 -7.40 -15.73 1.89
N TRP A 453 -7.89 -16.89 2.37
CA TRP A 453 -9.06 -17.54 1.74
C TRP A 453 -9.69 -18.58 2.66
N ASP A 454 -10.93 -18.35 3.05
CA ASP A 454 -11.89 -19.39 3.40
C ASP A 454 -12.99 -19.42 2.34
N PRO A 455 -12.75 -20.09 1.20
CA PRO A 455 -13.72 -20.12 0.11
C PRO A 455 -15.01 -20.85 0.46
N SER A 456 -15.01 -21.62 1.54
CA SER A 456 -16.15 -22.45 1.96
C SER A 456 -17.02 -21.81 3.04
N GLY A 457 -16.53 -20.73 3.72
CA GLY A 457 -17.18 -20.17 4.91
C GLY A 457 -17.23 -21.17 6.08
N LEU A 458 -16.44 -22.23 6.03
CA LEU A 458 -16.45 -23.33 7.00
C LEU A 458 -15.91 -22.88 8.36
N LEU A 459 -15.00 -21.88 8.38
CA LEU A 459 -14.41 -21.38 9.61
C LEU A 459 -15.41 -20.62 10.50
N ASP A 460 -16.41 -19.99 9.88
CA ASP A 460 -17.39 -19.16 10.59
C ASP A 460 -18.68 -19.89 10.93
N ALA A 461 -19.02 -20.95 10.20
CA ALA A 461 -20.24 -21.72 10.41
C ALA A 461 -20.02 -23.21 10.04
N PRO A 462 -19.48 -24.03 10.95
CA PRO A 462 -19.29 -25.43 10.69
C PRO A 462 -20.64 -26.12 10.45
N TRP A 463 -20.79 -26.75 9.29
CA TRP A 463 -21.96 -27.50 8.88
C TRP A 463 -22.00 -28.91 9.49
N LEU A 464 -20.89 -29.37 10.07
CA LEU A 464 -20.77 -30.56 10.88
C LEU A 464 -20.59 -30.17 12.34
N VAL A 465 -21.40 -30.76 13.21
CA VAL A 465 -21.36 -30.49 14.65
C VAL A 465 -21.05 -31.74 15.45
N ALA A 466 -20.64 -31.56 16.68
CA ALA A 466 -20.46 -32.70 17.58
C ALA A 466 -21.75 -33.50 17.73
N GLY A 467 -21.65 -34.80 17.55
CA GLY A 467 -22.80 -35.76 17.53
C GLY A 467 -23.21 -36.23 16.14
N ASP A 468 -22.71 -35.61 15.07
CA ASP A 468 -23.00 -36.08 13.72
C ASP A 468 -22.18 -37.32 13.36
N ARG A 469 -22.80 -38.23 12.60
CA ARG A 469 -22.11 -39.35 11.98
C ARG A 469 -21.73 -39.01 10.55
N VAL A 470 -20.48 -39.24 10.22
CA VAL A 470 -19.91 -38.97 8.90
C VAL A 470 -19.28 -40.21 8.31
N GLU A 471 -19.21 -40.23 7.01
CA GLU A 471 -18.46 -41.23 6.27
C GLU A 471 -17.17 -40.59 5.75
N LEU A 472 -16.05 -41.17 6.15
CA LEU A 472 -14.71 -40.81 5.73
C LEU A 472 -14.33 -41.68 4.55
N VAL A 473 -13.91 -41.09 3.45
CA VAL A 473 -13.53 -41.78 2.21
C VAL A 473 -12.12 -41.39 1.82
N ALA A 474 -11.23 -42.36 1.68
CA ALA A 474 -9.89 -42.13 1.17
C ALA A 474 -9.91 -41.83 -0.34
N LEU A 475 -9.11 -40.87 -0.80
CA LEU A 475 -9.03 -40.49 -2.21
C LEU A 475 -7.95 -41.30 -2.95
N PRO A 476 -8.24 -41.78 -4.16
CA PRO A 476 -7.24 -42.43 -5.01
C PRO A 476 -6.34 -41.35 -5.69
N MET A 477 -5.30 -40.88 -4.97
CA MET A 477 -4.47 -39.73 -5.39
C MET A 477 -3.79 -39.92 -6.74
N ARG A 478 -3.36 -41.13 -7.08
CA ARG A 478 -2.70 -41.39 -8.36
C ARG A 478 -3.61 -41.10 -9.56
N GLN A 479 -4.87 -41.51 -9.49
CA GLN A 479 -5.86 -41.27 -10.56
C GLN A 479 -6.22 -39.79 -10.68
N LEU A 480 -6.26 -39.08 -9.56
CA LEU A 480 -6.45 -37.63 -9.54
C LEU A 480 -5.31 -36.88 -10.23
N LEU A 481 -4.06 -37.28 -9.99
CA LEU A 481 -2.88 -36.63 -10.55
C LEU A 481 -2.66 -36.98 -12.04
N THR A 482 -3.08 -38.15 -12.50
CA THR A 482 -2.93 -38.53 -13.90
C THR A 482 -4.02 -37.94 -14.82
N GLY A 483 -5.04 -37.26 -14.26
CA GLY A 483 -6.09 -36.59 -15.03
C GLY A 483 -7.05 -37.56 -15.72
N GLU A 484 -7.29 -38.73 -15.12
CA GLU A 484 -8.25 -39.73 -15.62
C GLU A 484 -9.67 -39.16 -15.77
N ALA A 485 -10.47 -39.79 -16.62
CA ALA A 485 -11.84 -39.32 -16.88
C ALA A 485 -12.68 -39.31 -15.60
N VAL A 486 -13.56 -38.33 -15.43
CA VAL A 486 -14.43 -38.17 -14.24
C VAL A 486 -15.22 -39.43 -13.91
N SER A 487 -15.60 -40.24 -14.93
CA SER A 487 -16.30 -41.50 -14.76
C SER A 487 -15.44 -42.60 -14.12
N GLU A 488 -14.15 -42.65 -14.43
CA GLU A 488 -13.20 -43.63 -13.86
C GLU A 488 -12.88 -43.23 -12.41
N LEU A 489 -12.74 -41.93 -12.15
CA LEU A 489 -12.56 -41.41 -10.81
C LEU A 489 -13.76 -41.68 -9.89
N ALA A 490 -14.99 -41.56 -10.40
CA ALA A 490 -16.19 -41.92 -9.64
C ALA A 490 -16.20 -43.38 -9.24
N GLN A 491 -15.83 -44.33 -10.17
CA GLN A 491 -15.70 -45.74 -9.87
C GLN A 491 -14.58 -46.04 -8.87
N ALA A 492 -13.50 -45.33 -8.94
CA ALA A 492 -12.38 -45.45 -7.99
C ALA A 492 -12.79 -45.00 -6.58
N ILE A 493 -13.54 -43.89 -6.48
CA ILE A 493 -14.11 -43.43 -5.22
C ILE A 493 -15.05 -44.45 -4.58
N ASP A 494 -15.91 -45.10 -5.36
CA ASP A 494 -16.83 -46.12 -4.83
C ASP A 494 -16.10 -47.36 -4.29
N ARG A 495 -14.90 -47.64 -4.79
CA ARG A 495 -14.03 -48.76 -4.33
C ARG A 495 -13.05 -48.34 -3.24
N ALA A 496 -12.91 -47.05 -2.98
CA ALA A 496 -11.97 -46.53 -2.00
C ALA A 496 -12.31 -47.00 -0.57
N PRO A 497 -11.31 -47.09 0.33
CA PRO A 497 -11.55 -47.35 1.74
C PRO A 497 -12.49 -46.32 2.35
N GLN A 498 -13.49 -46.81 3.08
CA GLN A 498 -14.52 -45.97 3.70
C GLN A 498 -14.69 -46.38 5.16
N GLN A 499 -14.84 -45.45 6.07
CA GLN A 499 -15.11 -45.67 7.48
C GLN A 499 -16.16 -44.68 7.99
N GLN A 500 -17.02 -45.13 8.86
CA GLN A 500 -17.95 -44.25 9.56
C GLN A 500 -17.32 -43.77 10.87
N ALA A 501 -17.46 -42.49 11.18
CA ALA A 501 -16.98 -41.92 12.40
C ALA A 501 -18.02 -40.98 13.03
N LEU A 502 -18.01 -40.91 14.37
CA LEU A 502 -18.81 -39.96 15.14
C LEU A 502 -17.96 -38.73 15.45
N ILE A 503 -18.44 -37.59 15.06
CA ILE A 503 -17.76 -36.32 15.39
C ILE A 503 -17.94 -36.03 16.88
N THR A 504 -16.85 -36.00 17.62
CA THR A 504 -16.85 -35.70 19.07
C THR A 504 -16.70 -34.23 19.38
N GLY A 505 -16.14 -33.46 18.45
CA GLY A 505 -15.94 -32.03 18.60
C GLY A 505 -15.24 -31.42 17.38
N TYR A 506 -15.12 -30.12 17.39
CA TYR A 506 -14.34 -29.38 16.40
C TYR A 506 -13.64 -28.19 17.02
N ASP A 507 -12.57 -27.74 16.38
CA ASP A 507 -11.89 -26.51 16.70
C ASP A 507 -11.38 -25.84 15.43
N THR A 508 -10.99 -24.57 15.49
CA THR A 508 -10.59 -23.79 14.32
C THR A 508 -9.14 -23.37 14.45
N TYR A 509 -8.38 -23.58 13.37
CA TYR A 509 -7.04 -23.05 13.23
C TYR A 509 -6.94 -22.14 12.02
N ARG A 510 -6.49 -20.91 12.24
CA ARG A 510 -6.40 -19.89 11.20
C ARG A 510 -5.06 -19.91 10.46
N GLY A 511 -4.57 -21.06 10.12
CA GLY A 511 -3.39 -21.37 9.36
C GLY A 511 -3.53 -22.79 8.84
N LEU A 512 -2.44 -23.36 8.33
CA LEU A 512 -2.43 -24.74 7.85
C LEU A 512 -1.43 -25.55 8.67
N ILE A 513 -1.93 -26.44 9.49
CA ILE A 513 -1.08 -27.36 10.30
C ILE A 513 -0.33 -28.32 9.37
N VAL A 514 -1.00 -28.79 8.34
CA VAL A 514 -0.42 -29.50 7.21
C VAL A 514 -0.60 -28.60 6.00
N SER A 515 0.49 -28.25 5.33
CA SER A 515 0.53 -27.15 4.40
C SER A 515 -0.31 -27.33 3.12
N ARG A 516 -0.36 -26.24 2.37
CA ARG A 516 -1.16 -26.07 1.16
C ARG A 516 -1.05 -27.23 0.19
N GLY A 517 -2.16 -27.95 0.11
CA GLY A 517 -2.55 -28.64 -1.12
C GLY A 517 -1.62 -29.74 -1.61
N PHE A 518 -2.09 -30.94 -1.48
CA PHE A 518 -1.70 -32.02 -2.36
C PHE A 518 -2.22 -31.66 -3.77
N GLY A 519 -1.40 -30.92 -4.53
CA GLY A 519 -1.62 -30.58 -5.94
C GLY A 519 -2.76 -29.57 -6.21
N ILE A 520 -4.00 -29.99 -6.26
CA ILE A 520 -5.12 -29.21 -6.81
C ILE A 520 -6.08 -28.67 -5.72
N PHE A 521 -5.97 -29.16 -4.47
CA PHE A 521 -6.96 -28.86 -3.43
C PHE A 521 -6.41 -28.08 -2.24
N PRO A 522 -7.03 -26.94 -1.90
CA PRO A 522 -6.93 -26.40 -0.56
C PRO A 522 -7.79 -27.27 0.37
N PHE A 523 -7.17 -28.18 1.11
CA PHE A 523 -7.86 -28.90 2.18
C PHE A 523 -8.08 -27.93 3.35
N SER A 524 -9.30 -27.45 3.50
CA SER A 524 -9.70 -26.58 4.62
C SER A 524 -10.04 -27.39 5.88
N LEU A 525 -10.04 -28.72 5.79
CA LEU A 525 -10.46 -29.60 6.85
C LEU A 525 -9.39 -30.66 7.14
N VAL A 526 -8.95 -30.74 8.38
CA VAL A 526 -8.19 -31.86 8.91
C VAL A 526 -9.10 -32.66 9.83
N ILE A 527 -9.17 -33.94 9.58
CA ILE A 527 -9.96 -34.89 10.40
C ILE A 527 -8.97 -35.73 11.18
N VAL A 528 -9.02 -35.61 12.47
CA VAL A 528 -8.18 -36.40 13.38
C VAL A 528 -8.98 -37.57 13.87
N VAL A 529 -8.45 -38.78 13.68
CA VAL A 529 -9.08 -40.05 14.04
C VAL A 529 -8.16 -40.87 14.94
N ASP A 530 -8.73 -41.89 15.56
CA ASP A 530 -7.97 -42.90 16.31
C ASP A 530 -7.12 -43.78 15.37
N SER A 531 -6.15 -44.51 15.95
CA SER A 531 -5.21 -45.35 15.19
C SER A 531 -5.90 -46.54 14.48
N GLU A 532 -7.00 -47.06 14.98
CA GLU A 532 -7.71 -48.18 14.39
C GLU A 532 -8.47 -47.70 13.14
N THR A 533 -9.21 -46.60 13.25
CA THR A 533 -9.91 -45.97 12.14
C THR A 533 -8.91 -45.51 11.04
N PHE A 534 -7.78 -44.95 11.44
CA PHE A 534 -6.74 -44.52 10.48
C PHE A 534 -6.16 -45.75 9.72
N ALA A 535 -5.80 -46.79 10.43
CA ALA A 535 -5.28 -48.01 9.80
C ALA A 535 -6.31 -48.70 8.89
N ALA A 536 -7.61 -48.61 9.18
CA ALA A 536 -8.67 -49.12 8.35
C ALA A 536 -8.80 -48.35 7.02
N LEU A 537 -8.57 -47.03 7.04
CA LEU A 537 -8.57 -46.19 5.83
C LEU A 537 -7.34 -46.42 4.94
N GLN A 538 -6.26 -46.96 5.47
CA GLN A 538 -5.07 -47.33 4.70
C GLN A 538 -5.17 -48.69 4.03
N ARG A 539 -6.12 -49.59 4.48
CA ARG A 539 -6.26 -50.95 3.95
C ARG A 539 -7.12 -50.92 2.69
N PRO A 540 -6.65 -51.56 1.59
CA PRO A 540 -7.48 -51.72 0.40
C PRO A 540 -8.75 -52.52 0.74
N ARG A 541 -9.88 -52.10 0.21
CA ARG A 541 -11.14 -52.83 0.31
C ARG A 541 -11.10 -53.99 -0.68
N ASP A 542 -11.42 -55.21 -0.22
CA ASP A 542 -11.56 -56.44 -1.04
C ASP A 542 -10.30 -56.95 -1.77
N GLY A 543 -9.10 -56.78 -1.22
CA GLY A 543 -7.91 -57.46 -1.73
C GLY A 543 -7.41 -57.01 -3.12
N MET A 544 -8.03 -56.01 -3.74
CA MET A 544 -7.49 -55.33 -4.89
C MET A 544 -6.47 -54.27 -4.41
N LEU A 545 -5.22 -54.55 -4.70
CA LEU A 545 -4.15 -53.56 -4.63
C LEU A 545 -4.44 -52.43 -5.65
N ASP A 546 -5.22 -51.45 -5.27
CA ASP A 546 -5.17 -50.17 -5.99
C ASP A 546 -3.93 -49.43 -5.48
N PRO A 547 -2.85 -49.40 -6.25
CA PRO A 547 -1.59 -48.75 -5.82
C PRO A 547 -1.74 -47.24 -5.63
N GLY A 548 -2.91 -46.69 -5.90
CA GLY A 548 -3.19 -45.26 -5.76
C GLY A 548 -3.96 -44.88 -4.48
N ALA A 549 -4.54 -45.84 -3.74
CA ALA A 549 -5.18 -45.59 -2.45
C ALA A 549 -4.16 -45.85 -1.34
N GLY A 550 -3.63 -44.82 -0.71
CA GLY A 550 -2.66 -44.96 0.36
C GLY A 550 -2.42 -43.67 1.11
N SER A 551 -1.77 -43.79 2.23
CA SER A 551 -1.25 -42.63 2.96
C SER A 551 -0.09 -42.01 2.21
N LEU A 552 0.01 -40.72 2.34
CA LEU A 552 1.14 -39.92 1.86
C LEU A 552 2.06 -39.57 3.02
N LEU A 553 3.37 -39.76 2.82
CA LEU A 553 4.36 -39.33 3.81
C LEU A 553 4.52 -37.85 3.79
N VAL A 554 4.46 -37.25 4.96
CA VAL A 554 4.85 -35.86 5.23
C VAL A 554 6.01 -35.88 6.21
N THR A 555 7.11 -35.23 5.85
CA THR A 555 8.26 -35.04 6.74
C THR A 555 8.41 -33.55 7.01
N SER A 556 8.25 -33.17 8.29
CA SER A 556 8.45 -31.81 8.76
C SER A 556 9.84 -31.70 9.38
N LEU A 557 10.65 -30.76 8.88
CA LEU A 557 11.97 -30.47 9.44
C LEU A 557 11.90 -29.20 10.30
N PHE A 558 12.56 -29.25 11.45
CA PHE A 558 12.64 -28.15 12.43
C PHE A 558 14.10 -27.92 12.84
N TYR A 559 14.51 -26.65 12.93
CA TYR A 559 15.83 -26.22 13.39
C TYR A 559 15.79 -24.75 13.82
N ASP A 560 16.75 -24.31 14.62
CA ASP A 560 16.75 -22.97 15.21
C ASP A 560 17.02 -21.92 14.13
N ASP A 561 17.94 -21.39 13.78
CA ASP A 561 18.26 -20.28 12.89
C ASP A 561 17.62 -20.33 11.47
N TRP A 562 16.35 -20.74 11.38
CA TRP A 562 15.68 -21.01 10.12
C TRP A 562 15.57 -19.78 9.19
N GLN A 563 15.48 -18.55 9.75
CA GLN A 563 15.35 -17.34 8.91
C GLN A 563 16.64 -17.07 8.09
N ALA A 564 17.80 -17.41 8.62
CA ALA A 564 19.08 -17.22 7.95
C ALA A 564 19.31 -18.22 6.81
N SER A 565 18.60 -19.35 6.81
CA SER A 565 18.80 -20.43 5.83
C SER A 565 18.16 -20.17 4.45
N ALA A 566 17.31 -19.16 4.33
CA ALA A 566 16.44 -18.93 3.17
C ALA A 566 17.18 -18.93 1.81
N SER A 567 18.33 -18.26 1.71
CA SER A 567 19.11 -18.20 0.44
C SER A 567 19.73 -19.54 0.08
N LYS A 568 20.27 -20.25 1.08
CA LYS A 568 20.89 -21.55 0.89
C LYS A 568 19.88 -22.62 0.51
N LEU A 569 18.69 -22.55 1.10
CA LEU A 569 17.57 -23.42 0.75
C LEU A 569 17.06 -23.19 -0.65
N GLU A 570 16.95 -21.93 -1.07
CA GLU A 570 16.52 -21.57 -2.42
C GLU A 570 17.49 -22.15 -3.46
N ASP A 571 18.79 -21.98 -3.23
CA ASP A 571 19.85 -22.55 -4.09
C ASP A 571 19.78 -24.09 -4.12
N TRP A 572 19.58 -24.72 -2.95
CA TRP A 572 19.51 -26.18 -2.86
C TRP A 572 18.28 -26.76 -3.57
N VAL A 573 17.10 -26.17 -3.37
CA VAL A 573 15.84 -26.61 -4.01
C VAL A 573 15.90 -26.48 -5.53
N HIS A 574 16.55 -25.43 -6.04
CA HIS A 574 16.67 -25.22 -7.49
C HIS A 574 17.86 -25.96 -8.14
N THR A 575 18.68 -26.64 -7.35
CA THR A 575 19.79 -27.45 -7.90
C THR A 575 19.22 -28.73 -8.53
N PRO A 576 19.46 -28.98 -9.84
CA PRO A 576 18.96 -30.20 -10.49
C PRO A 576 19.44 -31.47 -9.78
N GLY A 577 18.51 -32.38 -9.52
CA GLY A 577 18.76 -33.67 -8.85
C GLY A 577 18.58 -33.67 -7.33
N ASN A 578 18.36 -32.51 -6.69
CA ASN A 578 18.07 -32.48 -5.25
C ASN A 578 16.59 -32.72 -4.94
N VAL A 579 15.69 -32.31 -5.84
CA VAL A 579 14.24 -32.54 -5.71
C VAL A 579 13.78 -33.23 -6.99
N GLU A 580 13.26 -34.44 -6.83
CA GLU A 580 12.64 -35.19 -7.92
C GLU A 580 11.17 -34.79 -8.09
N GLY A 581 10.61 -34.97 -9.30
CA GLY A 581 9.29 -34.44 -9.67
C GLY A 581 8.11 -34.95 -8.83
N ASP A 582 8.29 -36.10 -8.14
CA ASP A 582 7.28 -36.72 -7.31
C ASP A 582 7.35 -36.31 -5.83
N VAL A 583 8.18 -35.33 -5.50
CA VAL A 583 8.36 -34.80 -4.15
C VAL A 583 8.15 -33.28 -4.16
N THR A 584 7.38 -32.80 -3.23
CA THR A 584 7.19 -31.35 -3.02
C THR A 584 7.93 -30.92 -1.77
N VAL A 585 8.76 -29.88 -1.91
CA VAL A 585 9.44 -29.22 -0.78
C VAL A 585 8.87 -27.83 -0.60
N SER A 586 8.37 -27.55 0.59
CA SER A 586 7.76 -26.26 0.97
C SER A 586 8.55 -25.63 2.11
N PRO A 587 9.52 -24.75 1.83
CA PRO A 587 10.36 -24.12 2.84
C PRO A 587 9.78 -22.80 3.35
N LEU A 588 9.36 -22.75 4.63
CA LEU A 588 8.95 -21.51 5.31
C LEU A 588 9.99 -20.38 5.20
N PRO A 589 11.32 -20.64 5.36
CA PRO A 589 12.33 -19.59 5.25
C PRO A 589 12.27 -18.81 3.95
N THR A 590 12.07 -19.51 2.84
CA THR A 590 11.98 -18.90 1.49
C THR A 590 10.70 -18.08 1.34
N ILE A 591 9.56 -18.64 1.80
CA ILE A 591 8.26 -17.96 1.78
C ILE A 591 8.31 -16.69 2.64
N TYR A 592 8.82 -16.80 3.86
CA TYR A 592 8.96 -15.68 4.80
C TYR A 592 9.85 -14.56 4.23
N ARG A 593 10.99 -14.94 3.65
CA ARG A 593 11.92 -14.00 3.00
C ARG A 593 11.25 -13.30 1.83
N GLN A 594 10.54 -14.02 0.97
CA GLN A 594 9.87 -13.46 -0.19
C GLN A 594 8.78 -12.47 0.21
N GLU A 595 7.96 -12.79 1.22
CA GLU A 595 6.93 -11.88 1.73
C GLU A 595 7.55 -10.63 2.38
N ARG A 596 8.65 -10.80 3.12
CA ARG A 596 9.43 -9.68 3.68
C ARG A 596 9.96 -8.77 2.58
N GLN A 597 10.55 -9.35 1.54
CA GLN A 597 11.09 -8.60 0.41
C GLN A 597 10.02 -7.85 -0.38
N ASN A 598 8.89 -8.51 -0.68
CA ASN A 598 7.77 -7.89 -1.39
C ASN A 598 7.27 -6.64 -0.66
N THR A 599 7.02 -6.77 0.62
CA THR A 599 6.45 -5.68 1.43
C THR A 599 7.48 -4.58 1.69
N ALA A 600 8.75 -4.95 1.94
CA ALA A 600 9.83 -3.98 2.11
C ALA A 600 10.04 -3.14 0.84
N ALA A 601 9.95 -3.75 -0.35
CA ALA A 601 10.02 -3.04 -1.62
C ALA A 601 8.92 -1.98 -1.75
N LEU A 602 7.68 -2.38 -1.46
CA LEU A 602 6.54 -1.47 -1.51
C LEU A 602 6.68 -0.31 -0.52
N LEU A 603 7.10 -0.58 0.72
CA LEU A 603 7.34 0.45 1.74
C LEU A 603 8.45 1.40 1.34
N PHE A 604 9.56 0.88 0.79
CA PHE A 604 10.67 1.70 0.32
C PHE A 604 10.25 2.65 -0.81
N LEU A 605 9.52 2.13 -1.81
CA LEU A 605 9.03 2.93 -2.93
C LEU A 605 8.02 3.98 -2.50
N LEU A 606 7.09 3.61 -1.62
CA LEU A 606 6.11 4.56 -1.07
C LEU A 606 6.79 5.63 -0.22
N GLY A 607 7.81 5.26 0.56
CA GLY A 607 8.63 6.20 1.32
C GLY A 607 9.26 7.26 0.41
N ALA A 608 9.81 6.84 -0.73
CA ALA A 608 10.37 7.76 -1.73
C ALA A 608 9.30 8.74 -2.29
N VAL A 609 8.09 8.24 -2.59
CA VAL A 609 6.98 9.09 -3.04
C VAL A 609 6.49 10.02 -1.94
N ALA A 610 6.45 9.55 -0.69
CA ALA A 610 6.07 10.39 0.45
C ALA A 610 7.07 11.54 0.65
N VAL A 611 8.37 11.30 0.48
CA VAL A 611 9.40 12.36 0.49
C VAL A 611 9.15 13.37 -0.62
N LEU A 612 8.82 12.93 -1.86
CA LEU A 612 8.46 13.84 -2.94
C LEU A 612 7.29 14.74 -2.56
N PHE A 613 6.22 14.15 -2.02
CA PHE A 613 5.03 14.93 -1.64
C PHE A 613 5.33 15.92 -0.51
N LEU A 614 6.17 15.53 0.44
CA LEU A 614 6.58 16.40 1.53
C LEU A 614 7.45 17.56 1.02
N VAL A 615 8.39 17.30 0.10
CA VAL A 615 9.20 18.35 -0.56
C VAL A 615 8.31 19.29 -1.39
N ALA A 616 7.39 18.73 -2.18
CA ALA A 616 6.42 19.50 -2.95
C ALA A 616 5.54 20.38 -2.08
N TYR A 617 5.08 19.84 -0.95
CA TYR A 617 4.31 20.55 0.05
C TYR A 617 5.11 21.72 0.65
N GLY A 618 6.32 21.44 1.13
CA GLY A 618 7.19 22.47 1.72
C GLY A 618 7.56 23.56 0.71
N ALA A 619 7.89 23.19 -0.52
CA ALA A 619 8.19 24.13 -1.59
C ALA A 619 6.97 25.02 -1.90
N THR A 620 5.76 24.42 -2.01
CA THR A 620 4.53 25.16 -2.27
C THR A 620 4.21 26.17 -1.16
N MET A 621 4.32 25.74 0.10
CA MET A 621 4.03 26.61 1.24
C MET A 621 5.08 27.71 1.38
N SER A 622 6.36 27.39 1.17
CA SER A 622 7.44 28.38 1.16
C SER A 622 7.21 29.46 0.12
N PHE A 623 6.82 29.05 -1.10
CA PHE A 623 6.53 29.99 -2.17
C PHE A 623 5.35 30.91 -1.82
N ARG A 624 4.26 30.37 -1.28
CA ARG A 624 3.08 31.17 -0.85
C ARG A 624 3.44 32.21 0.20
N ILE A 625 4.29 31.87 1.16
CA ILE A 625 4.75 32.80 2.20
C ILE A 625 5.62 33.90 1.56
N LEU A 626 6.52 33.55 0.66
CA LEU A 626 7.38 34.52 -0.02
C LEU A 626 6.58 35.45 -0.94
N GLU A 627 5.53 34.91 -1.61
CA GLU A 627 4.62 35.72 -2.42
C GLU A 627 3.88 36.77 -1.60
N ALA A 628 3.38 36.39 -0.44
CA ALA A 628 2.65 37.28 0.46
C ALA A 628 3.54 38.30 1.15
N SER A 629 4.85 38.10 1.20
CA SER A 629 5.77 38.92 2.00
C SER A 629 5.74 40.43 1.70
N TRP A 630 5.44 40.83 0.45
CA TRP A 630 5.33 42.24 0.08
C TRP A 630 4.07 42.92 0.64
N ASP A 631 2.95 42.26 0.61
CA ASP A 631 1.70 42.75 1.19
C ASP A 631 1.79 42.70 2.71
N ASP A 632 2.51 41.74 3.25
CA ASP A 632 2.82 41.63 4.68
C ASP A 632 3.71 42.79 5.16
N VAL A 633 4.69 43.29 4.39
CA VAL A 633 5.47 44.47 4.71
C VAL A 633 4.58 45.72 4.81
N ARG A 634 3.66 45.92 3.85
CA ARG A 634 2.69 47.03 3.90
C ARG A 634 1.80 46.93 5.12
N ARG A 635 1.27 45.76 5.39
CA ARG A 635 0.40 45.50 6.54
C ARG A 635 1.14 45.70 7.87
N ALA A 636 2.37 45.17 7.97
CA ALA A 636 3.22 45.43 9.14
C ALA A 636 3.44 46.90 9.40
N ARG A 637 3.75 47.67 8.34
CA ARG A 637 3.96 49.13 8.42
C ARG A 637 2.70 49.85 8.89
N LEU A 638 1.54 49.48 8.35
CA LEU A 638 0.26 50.07 8.73
C LEU A 638 -0.08 49.78 10.20
N LEU A 639 0.10 48.53 10.65
CA LEU A 639 -0.11 48.18 12.05
C LEU A 639 0.84 48.90 13.00
N LEU A 640 2.11 49.04 12.64
CA LEU A 640 3.09 49.80 13.44
C LEU A 640 2.76 51.28 13.49
N ARG A 641 2.27 51.88 12.39
CA ARG A 641 1.78 53.27 12.37
C ARG A 641 0.54 53.50 13.22
N LEU A 642 -0.32 52.47 13.34
CA LEU A 642 -1.47 52.50 14.22
C LEU A 642 -1.13 52.23 15.70
N GLY A 643 0.17 52.16 16.04
CA GLY A 643 0.61 51.96 17.42
C GLY A 643 0.69 50.55 17.91
N ALA A 644 0.55 49.54 17.03
CA ALA A 644 0.69 48.13 17.44
C ALA A 644 2.13 47.81 17.87
N ALA A 645 2.29 47.16 19.00
CA ALA A 645 3.62 46.75 19.48
C ALA A 645 4.30 45.78 18.47
N PRO A 646 5.63 45.96 18.18
CA PRO A 646 6.35 45.10 17.25
C PRO A 646 6.28 43.59 17.60
N ALA A 647 6.20 43.27 18.88
CA ALA A 647 6.04 41.90 19.34
C ALA A 647 4.68 41.31 18.93
N LEU A 648 3.62 42.11 18.98
CA LEU A 648 2.29 41.72 18.53
C LEU A 648 2.28 41.45 17.02
N VAL A 649 2.83 42.36 16.23
CA VAL A 649 2.90 42.19 14.76
C VAL A 649 3.69 40.96 14.39
N ARG A 650 4.82 40.67 15.02
CA ARG A 650 5.58 39.43 14.85
C ARG A 650 4.79 38.19 15.19
N SER A 651 4.02 38.21 16.27
CA SER A 651 3.21 37.06 16.68
C SER A 651 2.08 36.78 15.68
N LEU A 652 1.43 37.80 15.14
CA LEU A 652 0.38 37.65 14.13
C LEU A 652 0.90 36.93 12.87
N PHE A 653 2.03 37.37 12.32
CA PHE A 653 2.62 36.71 11.13
C PHE A 653 3.10 35.30 11.40
N ARG A 654 3.65 35.01 12.60
CA ARG A 654 4.00 33.64 12.97
C ARG A 654 2.78 32.73 12.99
N TRP A 655 1.68 33.14 13.60
CA TRP A 655 0.46 32.38 13.64
C TRP A 655 -0.15 32.15 12.26
N GLU A 656 -0.10 33.13 11.38
CA GLU A 656 -0.56 33.00 10.00
C GLU A 656 0.26 31.95 9.25
N ILE A 657 1.59 31.95 9.38
CA ILE A 657 2.48 30.96 8.77
C ILE A 657 2.18 29.58 9.33
N VAL A 658 2.11 29.42 10.65
CA VAL A 658 1.80 28.13 11.30
C VAL A 658 0.48 27.58 10.78
N PHE A 659 -0.55 28.39 10.73
CA PHE A 659 -1.87 27.93 10.27
C PHE A 659 -1.87 27.54 8.80
N LEU A 660 -1.20 28.30 7.93
CA LEU A 660 -1.09 27.97 6.50
C LEU A 660 -0.43 26.62 6.27
N PHE A 661 0.56 26.26 7.09
CA PHE A 661 1.19 24.94 7.05
C PHE A 661 0.31 23.86 7.68
N LEU A 662 -0.35 24.13 8.79
CA LEU A 662 -1.11 23.08 9.48
C LEU A 662 -2.46 22.78 8.81
N ALA A 663 -3.07 23.71 8.09
CA ALA A 663 -4.39 23.48 7.50
C ALA A 663 -4.43 22.33 6.48
N PRO A 664 -3.53 22.24 5.47
CA PRO A 664 -3.52 21.08 4.56
C PRO A 664 -3.09 19.79 5.26
N LEU A 665 -2.18 19.87 6.24
CA LEU A 665 -1.75 18.69 6.99
C LEU A 665 -2.88 18.14 7.89
N GLY A 666 -3.65 19.02 8.55
CA GLY A 666 -4.82 18.62 9.33
C GLY A 666 -5.91 17.97 8.46
N LEU A 667 -6.11 18.53 7.25
CA LEU A 667 -7.05 17.94 6.30
C LEU A 667 -6.54 16.59 5.77
N ALA A 668 -5.24 16.47 5.51
CA ALA A 668 -4.60 15.20 5.13
C ALA A 668 -4.73 14.15 6.24
N ALA A 669 -4.52 14.56 7.50
CA ALA A 669 -4.70 13.68 8.66
C ALA A 669 -6.14 13.18 8.76
N LEU A 670 -7.14 14.05 8.53
CA LEU A 670 -8.54 13.66 8.54
C LEU A 670 -8.86 12.66 7.42
N HIS A 671 -8.41 12.92 6.18
CA HIS A 671 -8.64 12.02 5.05
C HIS A 671 -7.96 10.66 5.26
N SER A 672 -6.71 10.67 5.69
CA SER A 672 -5.97 9.43 5.93
C SER A 672 -6.51 8.64 7.12
N LEU A 673 -7.00 9.30 8.17
CA LEU A 673 -7.64 8.63 9.31
C LEU A 673 -8.86 7.84 8.88
N VAL A 674 -9.77 8.46 8.11
CA VAL A 674 -10.96 7.76 7.60
C VAL A 674 -10.56 6.59 6.70
N ALA A 675 -9.58 6.80 5.83
CA ALA A 675 -9.09 5.75 4.94
C ALA A 675 -8.39 4.59 5.69
N VAL A 676 -7.70 4.88 6.80
CA VAL A 676 -7.11 3.85 7.68
C VAL A 676 -8.18 3.05 8.43
N VAL A 677 -9.24 3.70 8.87
CA VAL A 677 -10.40 3.02 9.49
C VAL A 677 -11.11 2.12 8.48
N ASP A 678 -11.30 2.61 7.26
CA ASP A 678 -11.86 1.84 6.15
C ASP A 678 -10.98 0.63 5.79
N TRP A 679 -9.68 0.85 5.65
CA TRP A 679 -8.70 -0.22 5.42
C TRP A 679 -8.75 -1.29 6.52
N GLY A 680 -8.76 -0.88 7.80
CA GLY A 680 -8.85 -1.81 8.92
C GLY A 680 -10.13 -2.66 8.91
N ARG A 681 -11.27 -2.04 8.55
CA ARG A 681 -12.55 -2.75 8.40
C ARG A 681 -12.54 -3.73 7.23
N THR A 682 -12.02 -3.31 6.09
CA THR A 682 -11.92 -4.14 4.88
C THR A 682 -11.04 -5.35 5.14
N MET A 683 -9.91 -5.15 5.82
CA MET A 683 -9.03 -6.25 6.21
C MET A 683 -9.70 -7.19 7.23
N ALA A 684 -10.51 -6.67 8.14
CA ALA A 684 -11.26 -7.50 9.09
C ALA A 684 -12.30 -8.41 8.44
N VAL A 685 -12.87 -7.98 7.31
CA VAL A 685 -13.84 -8.80 6.53
C VAL A 685 -13.12 -9.87 5.70
N GLY A 686 -11.97 -9.52 5.13
CA GLY A 686 -11.25 -10.42 4.19
C GLY A 686 -10.20 -11.31 4.82
N THR A 687 -9.79 -11.01 6.05
CA THR A 687 -8.74 -11.75 6.75
C THR A 687 -9.07 -11.82 8.22
N VAL A 688 -8.80 -12.96 8.79
CA VAL A 688 -8.92 -13.12 10.22
C VAL A 688 -7.74 -12.42 10.89
N LEU A 689 -7.89 -11.12 11.12
CA LEU A 689 -6.87 -10.33 11.80
C LEU A 689 -6.78 -10.73 13.29
N ARG A 690 -5.64 -11.27 13.69
CA ARG A 690 -5.30 -11.45 15.11
C ARG A 690 -4.85 -10.16 15.79
N PHE A 691 -4.45 -9.15 15.02
CA PHE A 691 -4.29 -7.80 15.52
C PHE A 691 -5.67 -7.14 15.62
N HIS A 692 -5.88 -6.36 16.66
CA HIS A 692 -7.09 -5.56 16.71
C HIS A 692 -7.15 -4.72 15.42
N PRO A 693 -8.18 -4.93 14.57
CA PRO A 693 -8.18 -4.41 13.19
C PRO A 693 -8.06 -2.90 13.09
N LEU A 694 -8.25 -2.19 14.20
CA LEU A 694 -8.17 -0.73 14.28
C LEU A 694 -6.92 -0.23 15.00
N TRP A 695 -6.46 -0.89 16.08
CA TRP A 695 -5.38 -0.34 16.90
C TRP A 695 -4.01 -0.36 16.21
N THR A 696 -3.65 -1.45 15.56
CA THR A 696 -2.35 -1.53 14.87
C THR A 696 -2.22 -0.51 13.74
N PRO A 697 -3.18 -0.39 12.79
CA PRO A 697 -3.13 0.66 11.80
C PRO A 697 -3.12 2.08 12.40
N LEU A 698 -3.86 2.33 13.48
CA LEU A 698 -3.89 3.64 14.14
C LEU A 698 -2.55 3.99 14.81
N ILE A 699 -1.86 3.04 15.43
CA ILE A 699 -0.53 3.27 16.00
C ILE A 699 0.48 3.62 14.91
N VAL A 700 0.50 2.88 13.81
CA VAL A 700 1.38 3.16 12.67
C VAL A 700 1.05 4.53 12.06
N TRP A 701 -0.23 4.83 11.86
CA TRP A 701 -0.67 6.10 11.33
C TRP A 701 -0.30 7.28 12.22
N THR A 702 -0.49 7.16 13.54
CA THR A 702 -0.09 8.23 14.49
C THR A 702 1.41 8.47 14.48
N SER A 703 2.22 7.42 14.29
CA SER A 703 3.67 7.52 14.18
C SER A 703 4.10 8.26 12.91
N ILE A 704 3.48 7.96 11.77
CA ILE A 704 3.71 8.64 10.49
C ILE A 704 3.29 10.11 10.59
N LEU A 705 2.14 10.38 11.20
CA LEU A 705 1.66 11.75 11.42
C LEU A 705 2.59 12.55 12.34
N ALA A 706 3.06 11.95 13.44
CA ALA A 706 4.01 12.58 14.35
C ALA A 706 5.33 12.94 13.65
N LEU A 707 5.88 12.03 12.85
CA LEU A 707 7.09 12.29 12.05
C LEU A 707 6.85 13.44 11.05
N SER A 708 5.71 13.45 10.35
CA SER A 708 5.33 14.49 9.43
C SER A 708 5.22 15.86 10.12
N LEU A 709 4.65 15.90 11.33
CA LEU A 709 4.55 17.12 12.15
C LEU A 709 5.92 17.65 12.58
N VAL A 710 6.87 16.77 12.92
CA VAL A 710 8.24 17.16 13.26
C VAL A 710 8.91 17.82 12.05
N VAL A 711 8.85 17.19 10.88
CA VAL A 711 9.46 17.73 9.65
C VAL A 711 8.84 19.08 9.29
N VAL A 712 7.52 19.18 9.30
CA VAL A 712 6.79 20.43 9.04
C VAL A 712 7.11 21.49 10.08
N GLY A 713 7.23 21.12 11.36
CA GLY A 713 7.63 22.00 12.45
C GLY A 713 9.03 22.60 12.26
N CYS A 714 10.01 21.78 11.85
CA CYS A 714 11.34 22.26 11.46
C CYS A 714 11.28 23.25 10.30
N TRP A 715 10.43 22.99 9.31
CA TRP A 715 10.25 23.87 8.16
C TRP A 715 9.60 25.21 8.54
N ILE A 716 8.53 25.16 9.35
CA ILE A 716 7.87 26.37 9.89
C ILE A 716 8.86 27.23 10.67
N THR A 717 9.70 26.63 11.52
CA THR A 717 10.68 27.37 12.32
C THR A 717 11.75 28.02 11.46
N ALA A 718 12.30 27.31 10.49
CA ALA A 718 13.35 27.81 9.60
C ALA A 718 12.86 28.97 8.71
N LEU A 719 11.75 28.72 7.99
CA LEU A 719 11.16 29.72 7.07
C LEU A 719 10.44 30.84 7.79
N GLY A 720 9.63 30.51 8.80
CA GLY A 720 8.84 31.50 9.52
C GLY A 720 9.70 32.54 10.21
N GLN A 721 10.80 32.12 10.85
CA GLN A 721 11.72 33.07 11.50
C GLN A 721 12.45 33.99 10.50
N SER A 722 12.89 33.43 9.35
CA SER A 722 13.60 34.22 8.33
C SER A 722 12.65 35.20 7.66
N THR A 723 11.46 34.80 7.29
CA THR A 723 10.46 35.64 6.61
C THR A 723 9.94 36.74 7.53
N VAL A 724 9.56 36.42 8.77
CA VAL A 724 9.06 37.41 9.72
C VAL A 724 10.16 38.46 10.06
N ARG A 725 11.41 38.02 10.23
CA ARG A 725 12.54 38.96 10.42
C ARG A 725 12.72 39.92 9.24
N GLU A 726 12.62 39.39 8.01
CA GLU A 726 12.77 40.18 6.80
C GLU A 726 11.61 41.18 6.61
N VAL A 727 10.35 40.73 6.84
CA VAL A 727 9.17 41.61 6.80
C VAL A 727 9.30 42.75 7.81
N MET A 728 9.68 42.45 9.05
CA MET A 728 9.85 43.46 10.09
C MET A 728 11.01 44.42 9.80
N ARG A 729 12.14 43.91 9.28
CA ARG A 729 13.29 44.73 8.89
C ARG A 729 12.92 45.73 7.79
N ARG A 730 12.23 45.28 6.74
CA ARG A 730 11.78 46.15 5.63
C ARG A 730 10.70 47.12 6.07
N ALA A 731 9.79 46.72 6.95
CA ALA A 731 8.81 47.65 7.51
C ALA A 731 9.41 48.75 8.36
N ALA A 732 10.55 48.48 8.99
CA ALA A 732 11.30 49.49 9.79
C ALA A 732 12.25 50.36 8.96
N SER A 733 12.94 49.78 7.93
CA SER A 733 13.95 50.47 7.14
C SER A 733 13.40 51.54 6.19
N GLU A 734 12.14 51.39 5.74
CA GLU A 734 11.47 52.36 4.88
C GLU A 734 10.74 53.48 5.71
N ARG A 735 11.25 53.79 6.94
CA ARG A 735 10.76 54.89 7.76
C ARG A 735 11.27 56.27 7.30
N GLU A 736 12.17 56.32 6.28
CA GLU A 736 12.62 57.54 5.64
C GLU A 736 12.57 57.40 4.12
N PRO A 737 12.23 58.41 3.36
CA PRO A 737 11.83 59.79 3.64
C PRO A 737 10.43 60.12 3.13
N GLU A 738 10.02 61.32 3.41
CA GLU A 738 8.87 62.10 2.97
C GLU A 738 8.48 61.97 1.50
#